data_edb9f33614269171163d017f14c439fc
#
_entry.id   edb9f33614269171163d017f14c439fc
#
_cell.length_a   1.000
_cell.length_b   1.000
_cell.length_c   1.000
_cell.angle_alpha   90.00
_cell.angle_beta   90.00
_cell.angle_gamma   90.00
#
_symmetry.space_group_name_H-M   'P 1'
#
loop_
_entity.id
_entity.type
_entity.pdbx_description
1 polymer ?
#
loop_
_entity_poly.entity_id
_entity_poly.type
_entity_poly.pdbx_seq_one_letter_code
_entity_poly.pdbx_strand_id
1 'polypeptide(L)'
;MIKVYDNDIITQTGCVGEALKHSKIGLISGDGFQRKAFPMLEAKVNRQYPYTVKIPRSMKEMIDGDFSPAKEIVIKEPIKGPFSDMWFGDSSSGIKLLCGYINGDSRYVFDTELGDAVVHGIMVGATGQGKSVTLNAIIYNACTLYAPWELHLTLSDAKIVEFKSIAQNNPMPQIETVAATGDVYYLLSVLEQKVAEMNKLNNVFTKVAEVFGKPCKKIAEFREITGLTLPQNVLIFDEFQTMFTKAGKLSKRITEALDAFARLGRNTGYHLFLTSQELGSDIPKETLNNITFRGAMGCSSAVSELILGNAKASQNMGRKGKLIVNLNSMNKDKNDPDTSKNNINVSVPYLDPQSSAIAQAAIKAGHDLSVTPHLNFYDEYNVEYINDFKEHIKNLPDVETKIYLGEPAFITEDSTSRITLDLDSKDMKNIVVVSPIQTDLMRLFDMLRINALQQTKTSNMVLCASSAFTEHGAHELSQSLFFEDKDYEHSQAFAIARSIIYRRLLCLKADELVFSNVNNGIDVSSSDSVFDVVIEGYPELDNQVNRKRLFFMKNLLITDPNLLDGFGQLDDDSRIDILRASLLLLKTYGAADSCLTLDRVPYLNVWILGIDRLLGLGVDPKTKFMNSLKKLLFDATGVNVRFTIFCNSIAEFGDIKTMIRWFIFDKPLHRDLSKADLQETFPEEVGPVLDVYCDKLQPLLGCLKFKKIFYDGEYPGV
;
A
#
# COMPACT_ATOMS: atom_id res chain seq x y z
N MET A 1 10.72 -39.64 16.64
CA MET A 1 10.91 -38.34 17.32
C MET A 1 11.69 -37.48 16.37
N ILE A 2 11.01 -36.54 15.74
CA ILE A 2 11.53 -35.84 14.58
C ILE A 2 12.18 -34.54 15.06
N LYS A 3 13.40 -34.63 15.57
CA LYS A 3 14.32 -33.48 15.69
C LYS A 3 14.97 -33.12 14.35
N VAL A 4 14.40 -33.60 13.29
CA VAL A 4 14.97 -33.54 11.93
C VAL A 4 14.65 -32.20 11.27
N TYR A 5 13.78 -31.43 11.87
CA TYR A 5 13.43 -30.08 11.44
C TYR A 5 14.21 -29.02 12.20
N ASP A 6 15.43 -29.39 12.59
CA ASP A 6 16.38 -28.40 12.96
C ASP A 6 16.66 -27.56 11.71
N ASN A 7 16.11 -26.35 11.66
CA ASN A 7 16.32 -25.41 10.57
C ASN A 7 17.80 -25.18 10.32
N ASP A 8 18.65 -25.39 11.33
CA ASP A 8 20.11 -25.25 11.23
C ASP A 8 20.75 -26.29 10.32
N ILE A 9 20.22 -27.52 10.27
CA ILE A 9 20.76 -28.57 9.38
C ILE A 9 20.47 -28.24 7.92
N ILE A 10 19.25 -27.72 7.64
CA ILE A 10 18.84 -27.35 6.27
C ILE A 10 19.59 -26.12 5.78
N THR A 11 19.77 -25.12 6.66
CA THR A 11 20.52 -23.90 6.32
C THR A 11 22.02 -24.14 6.18
N GLN A 12 22.61 -25.09 6.93
CA GLN A 12 24.03 -25.43 6.85
C GLN A 12 24.39 -26.24 5.60
N THR A 13 23.47 -27.07 5.11
CA THR A 13 23.77 -27.94 3.95
C THR A 13 23.48 -27.28 2.60
N GLY A 14 22.71 -26.17 2.58
CA GLY A 14 22.43 -25.39 1.38
C GLY A 14 21.63 -26.13 0.30
N CYS A 15 21.38 -27.44 0.43
CA CYS A 15 20.55 -28.17 -0.49
C CYS A 15 19.76 -29.31 0.16
N VAL A 16 18.61 -29.63 -0.43
CA VAL A 16 17.71 -30.69 0.07
C VAL A 16 18.41 -32.06 0.14
N GLY A 17 19.18 -32.40 -0.86
CA GLY A 17 19.86 -33.68 -0.92
C GLY A 17 20.88 -33.86 0.21
N GLU A 18 21.63 -32.85 0.57
CA GLU A 18 22.59 -32.88 1.68
C GLU A 18 21.87 -32.86 3.03
N ALA A 19 20.85 -32.03 3.20
CA ALA A 19 20.04 -32.04 4.40
C ALA A 19 19.45 -33.43 4.67
N LEU A 20 18.98 -34.11 3.64
CA LEU A 20 18.47 -35.48 3.73
C LEU A 20 19.55 -36.52 4.08
N LYS A 21 20.78 -36.34 3.60
CA LYS A 21 21.91 -37.25 3.94
C LYS A 21 22.34 -37.11 5.40
N HIS A 22 22.34 -35.89 5.94
CA HIS A 22 22.80 -35.61 7.31
C HIS A 22 21.69 -35.76 8.35
N SER A 23 20.44 -35.63 7.95
CA SER A 23 19.31 -35.89 8.80
C SER A 23 18.91 -37.36 8.77
N LYS A 24 18.47 -37.91 9.89
CA LYS A 24 17.87 -39.26 9.94
C LYS A 24 16.50 -39.32 9.21
N ILE A 25 16.28 -38.46 8.22
CA ILE A 25 15.03 -38.38 7.44
C ILE A 25 14.79 -39.68 6.65
N GLY A 26 15.84 -40.43 6.33
CA GLY A 26 15.70 -41.78 5.78
C GLY A 26 14.89 -42.73 6.67
N LEU A 27 14.79 -42.44 7.98
CA LEU A 27 13.91 -43.16 8.92
C LEU A 27 12.46 -42.68 8.86
N ILE A 28 12.20 -41.54 8.29
CA ILE A 28 10.84 -40.98 8.14
C ILE A 28 10.12 -41.61 6.95
N SER A 29 10.86 -42.13 5.98
CA SER A 29 10.28 -42.82 4.83
C SER A 29 9.52 -44.11 5.19
N GLY A 30 9.69 -44.63 6.43
CA GLY A 30 9.03 -45.84 6.88
C GLY A 30 7.65 -45.61 7.52
N ASP A 31 7.56 -44.79 8.55
CA ASP A 31 6.42 -44.89 9.46
C ASP A 31 5.61 -43.63 9.73
N GLY A 32 5.92 -42.47 9.16
CA GLY A 32 5.23 -41.21 9.48
C GLY A 32 4.85 -40.31 8.31
N PHE A 33 5.39 -40.54 7.12
CA PHE A 33 5.09 -39.67 6.00
C PHE A 33 3.91 -40.17 5.18
N GLN A 34 2.95 -39.31 5.01
CA GLN A 34 1.77 -39.65 4.22
C GLN A 34 2.00 -39.39 2.74
N ARG A 35 2.73 -40.29 2.05
CA ARG A 35 2.96 -40.22 0.60
C ARG A 35 1.67 -39.95 -0.18
N LYS A 36 0.55 -40.52 0.26
CA LYS A 36 -0.78 -40.30 -0.35
C LYS A 36 -1.25 -38.85 -0.28
N ALA A 37 -0.70 -38.02 0.62
CA ALA A 37 -1.03 -36.60 0.68
C ALA A 37 -0.36 -35.79 -0.45
N PHE A 38 0.59 -36.40 -1.15
CA PHE A 38 1.32 -35.80 -2.26
C PHE A 38 1.09 -36.51 -3.58
N PRO A 39 -0.11 -36.40 -4.19
CA PRO A 39 -0.41 -37.02 -5.48
C PRO A 39 0.56 -36.59 -6.60
N MET A 40 1.21 -35.43 -6.45
CA MET A 40 2.21 -34.97 -7.41
C MET A 40 3.37 -35.94 -7.63
N LEU A 41 3.67 -36.80 -6.66
CA LEU A 41 4.72 -37.84 -6.78
C LEU A 41 4.37 -38.90 -7.82
N GLU A 42 3.11 -39.02 -8.20
CA GLU A 42 2.61 -39.89 -9.25
C GLU A 42 2.44 -39.17 -10.60
N ALA A 43 2.69 -37.85 -10.63
CA ALA A 43 2.57 -37.09 -11.85
C ALA A 43 3.69 -37.47 -12.85
N LYS A 44 3.30 -37.87 -14.05
CA LYS A 44 4.22 -38.22 -15.11
C LYS A 44 4.57 -36.97 -15.92
N VAL A 45 5.71 -36.38 -15.66
CA VAL A 45 6.25 -35.29 -16.47
C VAL A 45 7.58 -35.72 -17.03
N ASN A 46 7.69 -35.79 -18.36
CA ASN A 46 8.89 -36.19 -19.06
C ASN A 46 9.79 -34.97 -19.33
N ARG A 47 10.46 -34.47 -18.30
CA ARG A 47 11.46 -33.42 -18.49
C ARG A 47 12.82 -34.04 -18.77
N GLN A 48 13.44 -33.68 -19.91
CA GLN A 48 14.77 -34.13 -20.26
C GLN A 48 15.84 -33.26 -19.58
N TYR A 49 16.93 -33.88 -19.12
CA TYR A 49 18.06 -33.20 -18.50
C TYR A 49 19.31 -33.37 -19.35
N PRO A 50 20.23 -32.40 -19.42
CA PRO A 50 20.13 -31.09 -18.82
C PRO A 50 19.16 -30.17 -19.59
N TYR A 51 18.58 -29.16 -18.89
CA TYR A 51 17.84 -28.10 -19.54
C TYR A 51 18.24 -26.73 -18.97
N THR A 52 18.04 -25.69 -19.78
CA THR A 52 18.35 -24.31 -19.37
C THR A 52 17.07 -23.54 -19.20
N VAL A 53 16.95 -22.85 -18.06
CA VAL A 53 15.89 -21.88 -17.77
C VAL A 53 16.45 -20.50 -18.02
N LYS A 54 15.75 -19.71 -18.82
CA LYS A 54 16.11 -18.32 -19.13
C LYS A 54 15.10 -17.40 -18.46
N ILE A 55 15.53 -16.72 -17.42
CA ILE A 55 14.69 -15.78 -16.67
C ILE A 55 14.59 -14.47 -17.43
N PRO A 56 13.38 -13.93 -17.67
CA PRO A 56 13.21 -12.66 -18.35
C PRO A 56 13.69 -11.48 -17.50
N ARG A 57 13.90 -10.37 -18.15
CA ARG A 57 14.07 -9.06 -17.51
C ARG A 57 12.74 -8.54 -16.97
N SER A 58 12.78 -7.37 -16.34
CA SER A 58 11.56 -6.70 -15.89
C SER A 58 10.58 -6.44 -17.04
N MET A 59 9.29 -6.36 -16.73
CA MET A 59 8.27 -6.04 -17.75
C MET A 59 8.57 -4.72 -18.46
N LYS A 60 9.12 -3.73 -17.76
CA LYS A 60 9.51 -2.45 -18.35
C LYS A 60 10.58 -2.62 -19.44
N GLU A 61 11.67 -3.33 -19.13
CA GLU A 61 12.74 -3.57 -20.10
C GLU A 61 12.24 -4.37 -21.31
N MET A 62 11.35 -5.35 -21.11
CA MET A 62 10.72 -6.11 -22.20
C MET A 62 9.78 -5.24 -23.06
N ILE A 63 9.04 -4.31 -22.47
CA ILE A 63 8.23 -3.33 -23.22
C ILE A 63 9.14 -2.39 -24.03
N ASP A 64 10.32 -2.06 -23.50
CA ASP A 64 11.34 -1.28 -24.22
C ASP A 64 12.06 -2.09 -25.31
N GLY A 65 11.80 -3.41 -25.38
CA GLY A 65 12.28 -4.31 -26.44
C GLY A 65 13.49 -5.16 -26.10
N ASP A 66 13.94 -5.21 -24.84
CA ASP A 66 15.04 -6.08 -24.41
C ASP A 66 14.51 -7.45 -23.95
N PHE A 67 14.68 -8.45 -24.81
CA PHE A 67 14.37 -9.85 -24.55
C PHE A 67 15.60 -10.71 -24.28
N SER A 68 16.72 -10.12 -23.94
CA SER A 68 17.88 -10.88 -23.44
C SER A 68 17.55 -11.44 -22.04
N PRO A 69 18.02 -12.65 -21.70
CA PRO A 69 17.76 -13.19 -20.36
C PRO A 69 18.47 -12.36 -19.28
N ALA A 70 17.78 -12.05 -18.20
CA ALA A 70 18.40 -11.45 -17.01
C ALA A 70 19.29 -12.44 -16.28
N LYS A 71 18.93 -13.75 -16.32
CA LYS A 71 19.67 -14.85 -15.71
C LYS A 71 19.42 -16.13 -16.48
N GLU A 72 20.46 -16.96 -16.61
CA GLU A 72 20.35 -18.34 -17.14
C GLU A 72 20.71 -19.32 -16.03
N ILE A 73 19.90 -20.38 -15.89
CA ILE A 73 20.08 -21.44 -14.89
C ILE A 73 20.13 -22.78 -15.62
N VAL A 74 21.23 -23.51 -15.50
CA VAL A 74 21.37 -24.84 -16.09
C VAL A 74 21.03 -25.89 -15.04
N ILE A 75 19.96 -26.63 -15.26
CA ILE A 75 19.55 -27.74 -14.41
C ILE A 75 20.11 -29.02 -15.03
N LYS A 76 21.16 -29.55 -14.41
CA LYS A 76 21.92 -30.69 -14.93
C LYS A 76 21.26 -32.04 -14.67
N GLU A 77 20.58 -32.15 -13.54
CA GLU A 77 19.94 -33.38 -13.03
C GLU A 77 18.65 -33.02 -12.25
N PRO A 78 17.76 -33.97 -12.01
CA PRO A 78 16.58 -33.75 -11.20
C PRO A 78 16.91 -33.21 -9.81
N ILE A 79 16.20 -32.18 -9.39
CA ILE A 79 16.33 -31.59 -8.04
C ILE A 79 15.69 -32.56 -7.05
N LYS A 80 16.46 -33.01 -6.06
CA LYS A 80 16.00 -34.00 -5.10
C LYS A 80 15.15 -33.34 -4.02
N GLY A 81 13.94 -33.81 -3.89
CA GLY A 81 13.03 -33.49 -2.81
C GLY A 81 13.12 -34.50 -1.65
N PRO A 82 12.30 -34.34 -0.62
CA PRO A 82 12.32 -35.22 0.55
C PRO A 82 11.90 -36.67 0.25
N PHE A 83 11.17 -36.92 -0.83
CA PHE A 83 10.56 -38.23 -1.13
C PHE A 83 10.81 -38.68 -2.56
N SER A 84 11.06 -37.77 -3.46
CA SER A 84 11.40 -38.02 -4.86
C SER A 84 11.96 -36.73 -5.48
N ASP A 85 12.03 -36.70 -6.81
CA ASP A 85 12.36 -35.48 -7.52
C ASP A 85 11.28 -34.39 -7.29
N MET A 86 11.71 -33.14 -7.25
CA MET A 86 10.84 -31.98 -7.20
C MET A 86 11.17 -31.00 -8.32
N TRP A 87 10.30 -30.00 -8.55
CA TRP A 87 10.44 -28.95 -9.55
C TRP A 87 10.67 -29.46 -10.99
N PHE A 88 10.07 -30.60 -11.29
CA PHE A 88 10.10 -31.19 -12.62
C PHE A 88 8.90 -30.82 -13.49
N GLY A 89 7.93 -30.05 -12.93
CA GLY A 89 6.76 -29.57 -13.65
C GLY A 89 7.12 -28.52 -14.71
N ASP A 90 6.40 -28.56 -15.82
CA ASP A 90 6.42 -27.55 -16.88
C ASP A 90 5.05 -26.87 -16.91
N SER A 91 5.04 -25.55 -16.74
CA SER A 91 3.82 -24.76 -16.68
C SER A 91 3.46 -24.09 -18.02
N SER A 92 4.07 -24.50 -19.12
CA SER A 92 3.82 -23.89 -20.44
C SER A 92 2.34 -23.98 -20.87
N SER A 93 1.64 -25.06 -20.51
CA SER A 93 0.21 -25.26 -20.78
C SER A 93 -0.69 -24.82 -19.63
N GLY A 94 -0.18 -24.77 -18.40
CA GLY A 94 -0.95 -24.43 -17.21
C GLY A 94 -0.40 -25.08 -15.93
N ILE A 95 -1.20 -25.01 -14.86
CA ILE A 95 -0.86 -25.48 -13.51
C ILE A 95 -1.79 -26.61 -13.09
N LYS A 96 -1.24 -27.76 -12.75
CA LYS A 96 -1.99 -28.93 -12.28
C LYS A 96 -2.49 -28.75 -10.86
N LEU A 97 -3.78 -28.94 -10.66
CA LEU A 97 -4.43 -28.95 -9.34
C LEU A 97 -4.45 -30.37 -8.78
N LEU A 98 -3.39 -30.77 -8.12
CA LEU A 98 -3.24 -32.12 -7.58
C LEU A 98 -3.65 -32.14 -6.10
N CYS A 99 -4.88 -32.49 -5.80
CA CYS A 99 -5.39 -32.50 -4.42
C CYS A 99 -5.80 -33.87 -3.87
N GLY A 100 -5.90 -34.89 -4.72
CA GLY A 100 -6.37 -36.19 -4.25
C GLY A 100 -6.56 -37.24 -5.35
N TYR A 101 -7.40 -38.22 -5.07
CA TYR A 101 -7.57 -39.42 -5.91
C TYR A 101 -9.03 -39.60 -6.29
N ILE A 102 -9.28 -39.98 -7.56
CA ILE A 102 -10.61 -40.26 -8.07
C ILE A 102 -11.19 -41.47 -7.36
N ASN A 103 -12.39 -41.33 -6.80
CA ASN A 103 -13.09 -42.32 -6.01
C ASN A 103 -12.29 -42.93 -4.85
N GLY A 104 -11.18 -42.28 -4.44
CA GLY A 104 -10.30 -42.78 -3.37
C GLY A 104 -9.34 -43.87 -3.81
N ASP A 105 -9.27 -44.20 -5.09
CA ASP A 105 -8.32 -45.14 -5.65
C ASP A 105 -6.99 -44.45 -5.98
N SER A 106 -5.94 -44.82 -5.24
CA SER A 106 -4.61 -44.21 -5.41
C SER A 106 -3.95 -44.42 -6.77
N ARG A 107 -4.51 -45.27 -7.61
CA ARG A 107 -4.05 -45.47 -9.00
C ARG A 107 -4.52 -44.34 -9.94
N TYR A 108 -5.56 -43.61 -9.54
CA TYR A 108 -6.17 -42.57 -10.36
C TYR A 108 -6.09 -41.22 -9.65
N VAL A 109 -5.00 -40.50 -9.95
CA VAL A 109 -4.83 -39.13 -9.44
C VAL A 109 -5.85 -38.21 -10.10
N PHE A 110 -6.46 -37.34 -9.31
CA PHE A 110 -7.21 -36.23 -9.85
C PHE A 110 -6.23 -35.20 -10.41
N ASP A 111 -6.21 -35.08 -11.71
CA ASP A 111 -5.26 -34.25 -12.47
C ASP A 111 -6.04 -33.28 -13.37
N THR A 112 -6.40 -32.12 -12.82
CA THR A 112 -7.00 -31.02 -13.58
C THR A 112 -6.00 -29.88 -13.65
N GLU A 113 -5.85 -29.31 -14.84
CA GLU A 113 -4.92 -28.23 -15.10
C GLU A 113 -5.65 -26.90 -15.26
N LEU A 114 -5.22 -25.89 -14.50
CA LEU A 114 -5.57 -24.50 -14.77
C LEU A 114 -4.76 -24.00 -15.96
N GLY A 115 -5.44 -23.71 -17.07
CA GLY A 115 -4.81 -23.34 -18.34
C GLY A 115 -5.87 -22.92 -19.36
N ASP A 116 -5.66 -23.23 -20.62
CA ASP A 116 -6.55 -22.79 -21.72
C ASP A 116 -8.00 -23.32 -21.59
N ALA A 117 -8.20 -24.53 -21.13
CA ALA A 117 -9.53 -25.15 -21.02
C ALA A 117 -10.24 -24.83 -19.70
N VAL A 118 -9.50 -24.77 -18.62
CA VAL A 118 -10.01 -24.50 -17.28
C VAL A 118 -9.25 -23.31 -16.72
N VAL A 119 -9.76 -22.10 -16.95
CA VAL A 119 -8.99 -20.88 -16.64
C VAL A 119 -9.03 -20.56 -15.16
N HIS A 120 -10.20 -20.64 -14.54
CA HIS A 120 -10.43 -20.24 -13.14
C HIS A 120 -11.18 -21.32 -12.39
N GLY A 121 -11.00 -21.34 -11.07
CA GLY A 121 -11.61 -22.31 -10.18
C GLY A 121 -12.42 -21.68 -9.04
N ILE A 122 -13.47 -22.39 -8.61
CA ILE A 122 -14.19 -22.13 -7.36
C ILE A 122 -14.39 -23.44 -6.60
N MET A 123 -14.16 -23.38 -5.30
CA MET A 123 -14.39 -24.50 -4.40
C MET A 123 -15.18 -24.05 -3.18
N VAL A 124 -16.27 -24.78 -2.87
CA VAL A 124 -17.09 -24.49 -1.70
C VAL A 124 -17.11 -25.66 -0.73
N GLY A 125 -17.37 -25.38 0.54
CA GLY A 125 -17.53 -26.41 1.54
C GLY A 125 -17.82 -25.84 2.92
N ALA A 126 -18.83 -26.36 3.61
CA ALA A 126 -19.17 -25.93 4.96
C ALA A 126 -18.02 -26.11 5.93
N THR A 127 -18.08 -25.41 7.06
CA THR A 127 -17.06 -25.50 8.12
C THR A 127 -16.80 -26.95 8.52
N GLY A 128 -15.53 -27.32 8.62
CA GLY A 128 -15.11 -28.66 9.06
C GLY A 128 -15.20 -29.76 8.00
N GLN A 129 -15.55 -29.47 6.75
CA GLN A 129 -15.61 -30.49 5.66
C GLN A 129 -14.26 -30.78 5.01
N GLY A 130 -13.21 -29.98 5.31
CA GLY A 130 -11.84 -30.18 4.82
C GLY A 130 -11.39 -29.21 3.73
N LYS A 131 -12.09 -28.07 3.56
CA LYS A 131 -11.75 -27.02 2.58
C LYS A 131 -10.29 -26.56 2.72
N SER A 132 -9.86 -26.14 3.91
CA SER A 132 -8.49 -25.70 4.19
C SER A 132 -7.45 -26.79 3.95
N VAL A 133 -7.75 -28.04 4.32
CA VAL A 133 -6.88 -29.20 4.04
C VAL A 133 -6.70 -29.37 2.53
N THR A 134 -7.78 -29.23 1.76
CA THR A 134 -7.73 -29.32 0.30
C THR A 134 -6.90 -28.19 -0.31
N LEU A 135 -7.07 -26.96 0.17
CA LEU A 135 -6.25 -25.82 -0.28
C LEU A 135 -4.77 -26.03 0.02
N ASN A 136 -4.44 -26.43 1.23
CA ASN A 136 -3.07 -26.75 1.61
C ASN A 136 -2.49 -27.86 0.73
N ALA A 137 -3.25 -28.92 0.45
CA ALA A 137 -2.82 -29.97 -0.46
C ALA A 137 -2.51 -29.43 -1.87
N ILE A 138 -3.38 -28.57 -2.41
CA ILE A 138 -3.15 -27.92 -3.71
C ILE A 138 -1.86 -27.09 -3.68
N ILE A 139 -1.68 -26.23 -2.68
CA ILE A 139 -0.52 -25.34 -2.55
C ILE A 139 0.78 -26.13 -2.43
N TYR A 140 0.85 -27.08 -1.50
CA TYR A 140 2.08 -27.84 -1.27
C TYR A 140 2.42 -28.76 -2.44
N ASN A 141 1.44 -29.39 -3.07
CA ASN A 141 1.69 -30.17 -4.27
C ASN A 141 2.18 -29.31 -5.44
N ALA A 142 1.57 -28.15 -5.65
CA ALA A 142 2.00 -27.22 -6.69
C ALA A 142 3.43 -26.70 -6.45
N CYS A 143 3.75 -26.26 -5.24
CA CYS A 143 5.08 -25.75 -4.88
C CYS A 143 6.17 -26.85 -4.91
N THR A 144 5.80 -28.12 -4.74
CA THR A 144 6.74 -29.23 -4.89
C THR A 144 6.94 -29.61 -6.37
N LEU A 145 5.87 -29.55 -7.18
CA LEU A 145 5.92 -29.90 -8.60
C LEU A 145 6.59 -28.80 -9.44
N TYR A 146 6.24 -27.52 -9.20
CA TYR A 146 6.69 -26.41 -10.01
C TYR A 146 7.77 -25.58 -9.30
N ALA A 147 8.80 -25.23 -10.02
CA ALA A 147 9.84 -24.31 -9.57
C ALA A 147 9.32 -22.86 -9.50
N PRO A 148 10.01 -21.94 -8.77
CA PRO A 148 9.64 -20.53 -8.70
C PRO A 148 9.61 -19.81 -10.06
N TRP A 149 10.38 -20.27 -11.03
CA TRP A 149 10.32 -19.72 -12.40
C TRP A 149 9.15 -20.26 -13.23
N GLU A 150 8.42 -21.25 -12.72
CA GLU A 150 7.25 -21.84 -13.39
C GLU A 150 5.93 -21.40 -12.74
N LEU A 151 5.93 -21.08 -11.44
CA LEU A 151 4.73 -20.79 -10.65
C LEU A 151 4.96 -19.65 -9.67
N HIS A 152 4.05 -18.68 -9.66
CA HIS A 152 3.88 -17.71 -8.59
C HIS A 152 2.52 -17.89 -7.94
N LEU A 153 2.47 -17.75 -6.61
CA LEU A 153 1.26 -17.84 -5.81
C LEU A 153 0.98 -16.54 -5.07
N THR A 154 -0.24 -16.07 -5.17
CA THR A 154 -0.81 -15.04 -4.32
C THR A 154 -1.89 -15.68 -3.46
N LEU A 155 -1.74 -15.60 -2.13
CA LEU A 155 -2.63 -16.21 -1.16
C LEU A 155 -3.36 -15.12 -0.37
N SER A 156 -4.68 -15.17 -0.34
CA SER A 156 -5.51 -14.23 0.39
C SER A 156 -6.44 -14.96 1.34
N ASP A 157 -6.46 -14.53 2.61
CA ASP A 157 -7.25 -15.13 3.67
C ASP A 157 -7.99 -14.06 4.47
N ALA A 158 -9.27 -13.90 4.18
CA ALA A 158 -10.13 -12.93 4.84
C ALA A 158 -10.43 -13.23 6.31
N LYS A 159 -10.15 -14.46 6.78
CA LYS A 159 -10.32 -14.87 8.20
C LYS A 159 -9.02 -14.86 9.00
N ILE A 160 -7.87 -14.64 8.34
CA ILE A 160 -6.54 -14.52 8.96
C ILE A 160 -6.09 -15.78 9.70
N VAL A 161 -6.51 -16.95 9.27
CA VAL A 161 -6.26 -18.23 9.96
C VAL A 161 -5.36 -19.17 9.14
N GLU A 162 -5.60 -19.26 7.82
CA GLU A 162 -5.08 -20.35 7.01
C GLU A 162 -3.66 -20.09 6.47
N PHE A 163 -3.41 -18.94 5.90
CA PHE A 163 -2.17 -18.68 5.15
C PHE A 163 -1.09 -17.91 5.92
N LYS A 164 -1.44 -17.34 7.07
CA LYS A 164 -0.49 -16.60 7.91
C LYS A 164 0.75 -17.44 8.28
N SER A 165 0.52 -18.70 8.69
CA SER A 165 1.60 -19.61 9.06
C SER A 165 2.56 -19.93 7.90
N ILE A 166 2.07 -19.91 6.66
CA ILE A 166 2.89 -20.11 5.46
C ILE A 166 3.88 -18.97 5.28
N ALA A 167 3.44 -17.72 5.51
CA ALA A 167 4.29 -16.54 5.37
C ALA A 167 5.32 -16.42 6.51
N GLN A 168 4.93 -16.71 7.74
CA GLN A 168 5.76 -16.47 8.93
C GLN A 168 6.88 -17.50 9.12
N ASN A 169 6.59 -18.77 8.85
CA ASN A 169 7.46 -19.88 9.28
C ASN A 169 8.40 -20.42 8.21
N ASN A 170 8.65 -19.79 7.15
CA ASN A 170 9.49 -20.19 6.01
C ASN A 170 8.70 -20.15 4.70
N PRO A 171 8.54 -18.99 4.10
CA PRO A 171 7.79 -18.85 2.88
C PRO A 171 8.40 -19.73 1.79
N MET A 172 7.54 -20.45 1.10
CA MET A 172 7.97 -21.21 -0.08
C MET A 172 8.31 -20.22 -1.20
N PRO A 173 9.37 -20.47 -1.99
CA PRO A 173 9.89 -19.50 -2.96
C PRO A 173 8.95 -19.16 -4.11
N GLN A 174 7.87 -19.91 -4.30
CA GLN A 174 6.81 -19.62 -5.27
C GLN A 174 5.81 -18.57 -4.77
N ILE A 175 5.81 -18.28 -3.45
CA ILE A 175 4.81 -17.37 -2.87
C ILE A 175 5.28 -15.93 -3.01
N GLU A 176 4.52 -15.16 -3.75
CA GLU A 176 4.78 -13.75 -4.01
C GLU A 176 4.05 -12.83 -3.03
N THR A 177 2.83 -13.20 -2.67
CA THR A 177 2.00 -12.38 -1.78
C THR A 177 1.19 -13.24 -0.84
N VAL A 178 1.16 -12.84 0.44
CA VAL A 178 0.20 -13.35 1.43
C VAL A 178 -0.55 -12.18 2.04
N ALA A 179 -1.86 -12.13 1.83
CA ALA A 179 -2.76 -11.13 2.38
C ALA A 179 -3.64 -11.77 3.46
N ALA A 180 -3.20 -11.70 4.72
CA ALA A 180 -3.95 -12.16 5.88
C ALA A 180 -4.78 -11.02 6.47
N THR A 181 -5.88 -10.67 5.80
CA THR A 181 -6.72 -9.52 6.16
C THR A 181 -8.16 -9.66 5.71
N GLY A 182 -9.08 -9.15 6.52
CA GLY A 182 -10.48 -8.90 6.15
C GLY A 182 -10.72 -7.52 5.53
N ASP A 183 -9.69 -6.69 5.39
CA ASP A 183 -9.80 -5.37 4.77
C ASP A 183 -10.03 -5.49 3.26
N VAL A 184 -11.25 -5.18 2.85
CA VAL A 184 -11.67 -5.24 1.44
C VAL A 184 -10.86 -4.31 0.55
N TYR A 185 -10.41 -3.19 1.07
CA TYR A 185 -9.58 -2.25 0.35
C TYR A 185 -8.22 -2.86 -0.03
N TYR A 186 -7.57 -3.55 0.93
CA TYR A 186 -6.33 -4.27 0.65
C TYR A 186 -6.54 -5.40 -0.36
N LEU A 187 -7.57 -6.22 -0.15
CA LEU A 187 -7.89 -7.35 -1.04
C LEU A 187 -8.19 -6.88 -2.47
N LEU A 188 -8.90 -5.76 -2.63
CA LEU A 188 -9.14 -5.14 -3.93
C LEU A 188 -7.83 -4.65 -4.56
N SER A 189 -6.93 -4.04 -3.78
CA SER A 189 -5.64 -3.59 -4.30
C SER A 189 -4.79 -4.74 -4.85
N VAL A 190 -4.86 -5.92 -4.24
CA VAL A 190 -4.21 -7.14 -4.75
C VAL A 190 -4.78 -7.53 -6.12
N LEU A 191 -6.11 -7.55 -6.27
CA LEU A 191 -6.75 -7.86 -7.55
C LEU A 191 -6.37 -6.84 -8.63
N GLU A 192 -6.45 -5.55 -8.32
CA GLU A 192 -6.16 -4.47 -9.28
C GLU A 192 -4.69 -4.45 -9.70
N GLN A 193 -3.77 -4.73 -8.77
CA GLN A 193 -2.35 -4.90 -9.12
C GLN A 193 -2.16 -6.03 -10.13
N LYS A 194 -2.77 -7.20 -9.88
CA LYS A 194 -2.65 -8.33 -10.81
C LYS A 194 -3.28 -8.05 -12.16
N VAL A 195 -4.38 -7.29 -12.21
CA VAL A 195 -4.97 -6.80 -13.48
C VAL A 195 -4.00 -5.84 -14.20
N ALA A 196 -3.32 -4.95 -13.47
CA ALA A 196 -2.31 -4.07 -14.06
C ALA A 196 -1.13 -4.85 -14.64
N GLU A 197 -0.65 -5.89 -13.92
CA GLU A 197 0.40 -6.80 -14.40
C GLU A 197 -0.02 -7.52 -15.70
N MET A 198 -1.25 -8.06 -15.76
CA MET A 198 -1.79 -8.68 -16.98
C MET A 198 -1.83 -7.73 -18.17
N ASN A 199 -2.22 -6.47 -17.94
CA ASN A 199 -2.23 -5.44 -18.99
C ASN A 199 -0.80 -5.12 -19.47
N LYS A 200 0.18 -5.00 -18.56
CA LYS A 200 1.60 -4.83 -18.92
C LYS A 200 2.11 -6.03 -19.74
N LEU A 201 1.74 -7.25 -19.35
CA LEU A 201 2.13 -8.45 -20.07
C LEU A 201 1.54 -8.50 -21.49
N ASN A 202 0.32 -8.03 -21.69
CA ASN A 202 -0.25 -7.87 -23.06
C ASN A 202 0.58 -6.88 -23.89
N ASN A 203 1.10 -5.80 -23.30
CA ASN A 203 2.02 -4.88 -23.99
C ASN A 203 3.35 -5.58 -24.33
N VAL A 204 3.87 -6.42 -23.44
CA VAL A 204 5.05 -7.28 -23.73
C VAL A 204 4.76 -8.19 -24.90
N PHE A 205 3.63 -8.88 -24.97
CA PHE A 205 3.26 -9.75 -26.09
C PHE A 205 3.18 -8.97 -27.41
N THR A 206 2.62 -7.77 -27.38
CA THR A 206 2.61 -6.89 -28.54
C THR A 206 4.04 -6.56 -28.99
N LYS A 207 4.93 -6.25 -28.04
CA LYS A 207 6.33 -5.94 -28.31
C LYS A 207 7.10 -7.14 -28.87
N VAL A 208 6.86 -8.34 -28.36
CA VAL A 208 7.41 -9.60 -28.93
C VAL A 208 7.01 -9.74 -30.39
N ALA A 209 5.73 -9.52 -30.71
CA ALA A 209 5.26 -9.62 -32.09
C ALA A 209 5.96 -8.61 -33.02
N GLU A 210 6.21 -7.38 -32.53
CA GLU A 210 6.97 -6.36 -33.27
C GLU A 210 8.43 -6.77 -33.50
N VAL A 211 9.13 -7.20 -32.43
CA VAL A 211 10.58 -7.47 -32.49
C VAL A 211 10.88 -8.76 -33.26
N PHE A 212 10.11 -9.82 -33.05
CA PHE A 212 10.38 -11.14 -33.64
C PHE A 212 9.60 -11.40 -34.94
N GLY A 213 8.66 -10.52 -35.30
CA GLY A 213 7.83 -10.68 -36.51
C GLY A 213 6.87 -11.88 -36.45
N LYS A 214 6.55 -12.38 -35.26
CA LYS A 214 5.66 -13.53 -35.04
C LYS A 214 4.50 -13.13 -34.12
N PRO A 215 3.24 -13.52 -34.42
CA PRO A 215 2.12 -13.26 -33.54
C PRO A 215 2.38 -13.83 -32.14
N CYS A 216 2.17 -13.02 -31.11
CA CYS A 216 2.28 -13.40 -29.70
C CYS A 216 1.06 -12.88 -28.96
N LYS A 217 0.23 -13.77 -28.42
CA LYS A 217 -1.00 -13.43 -27.68
C LYS A 217 -1.14 -14.18 -26.38
N LYS A 218 -0.30 -15.20 -26.16
CA LYS A 218 -0.35 -16.08 -25.00
C LYS A 218 1.02 -16.31 -24.40
N ILE A 219 1.05 -16.65 -23.12
CA ILE A 219 2.28 -16.99 -22.40
C ILE A 219 3.04 -18.17 -23.05
N ALA A 220 2.33 -19.17 -23.59
CA ALA A 220 2.95 -20.29 -24.30
C ALA A 220 3.69 -19.85 -25.58
N GLU A 221 3.05 -18.97 -26.38
CA GLU A 221 3.66 -18.38 -27.57
C GLU A 221 4.86 -17.50 -27.23
N PHE A 222 4.76 -16.72 -26.15
CA PHE A 222 5.89 -15.94 -25.64
C PHE A 222 7.10 -16.83 -25.33
N ARG A 223 6.89 -17.92 -24.58
CA ARG A 223 7.97 -18.87 -24.25
C ARG A 223 8.57 -19.52 -25.50
N GLU A 224 7.73 -19.90 -26.47
CA GLU A 224 8.18 -20.49 -27.73
C GLU A 224 9.00 -19.52 -28.58
N ILE A 225 8.55 -18.26 -28.69
CA ILE A 225 9.19 -17.25 -29.55
C ILE A 225 10.51 -16.76 -28.94
N THR A 226 10.51 -16.44 -27.65
CA THR A 226 11.64 -15.79 -26.97
C THR A 226 12.60 -16.78 -26.33
N GLY A 227 12.15 -17.99 -26.01
CA GLY A 227 12.87 -18.96 -25.18
C GLY A 227 12.97 -18.57 -23.70
N LEU A 228 12.31 -17.47 -23.28
CA LEU A 228 12.28 -17.02 -21.91
C LEU A 228 11.16 -17.72 -21.12
N THR A 229 11.39 -17.99 -19.84
CA THR A 229 10.43 -18.68 -18.97
C THR A 229 9.69 -17.65 -18.11
N LEU A 230 8.40 -17.40 -18.43
CA LEU A 230 7.49 -16.62 -17.57
C LEU A 230 6.70 -17.58 -16.68
N PRO A 231 6.56 -17.31 -15.37
CA PRO A 231 5.73 -18.12 -14.49
C PRO A 231 4.24 -17.97 -14.78
N GLN A 232 3.46 -19.03 -14.54
CA GLN A 232 2.02 -18.93 -14.36
C GLN A 232 1.72 -18.39 -12.97
N ASN A 233 0.64 -17.64 -12.84
CA ASN A 233 0.24 -16.98 -11.61
C ASN A 233 -1.09 -17.53 -11.10
N VAL A 234 -1.14 -18.03 -9.88
CA VAL A 234 -2.39 -18.51 -9.28
C VAL A 234 -2.72 -17.69 -8.04
N LEU A 235 -3.87 -17.04 -8.06
CA LEU A 235 -4.42 -16.28 -6.95
C LEU A 235 -5.44 -17.14 -6.22
N ILE A 236 -5.17 -17.49 -4.98
CA ILE A 236 -6.07 -18.24 -4.11
C ILE A 236 -6.69 -17.27 -3.12
N PHE A 237 -8.01 -17.06 -3.24
CA PHE A 237 -8.78 -16.23 -2.32
C PHE A 237 -9.65 -17.10 -1.44
N ASP A 238 -9.29 -17.28 -0.16
CA ASP A 238 -10.15 -17.95 0.81
C ASP A 238 -11.18 -16.99 1.38
N GLU A 239 -12.43 -17.47 1.49
CA GLU A 239 -13.60 -16.70 1.94
C GLU A 239 -13.84 -15.41 1.10
N PHE A 240 -13.69 -15.55 -0.22
CA PHE A 240 -13.76 -14.38 -1.15
C PHE A 240 -15.11 -13.64 -1.08
N GLN A 241 -16.20 -14.28 -0.65
CA GLN A 241 -17.49 -13.63 -0.46
C GLN A 241 -17.44 -12.47 0.53
N THR A 242 -16.47 -12.48 1.46
CA THR A 242 -16.25 -11.36 2.39
C THR A 242 -16.01 -10.04 1.66
N MET A 243 -15.36 -10.10 0.49
CA MET A 243 -15.14 -8.91 -0.35
C MET A 243 -16.45 -8.26 -0.81
N PHE A 244 -17.52 -9.04 -1.02
CA PHE A 244 -18.80 -8.51 -1.45
C PHE A 244 -19.68 -8.07 -0.29
N THR A 245 -19.70 -8.82 0.80
CA THR A 245 -20.52 -8.50 1.97
C THR A 245 -20.10 -7.23 2.69
N LYS A 246 -18.81 -6.88 2.61
CA LYS A 246 -18.23 -5.68 3.21
C LYS A 246 -17.88 -4.57 2.20
N ALA A 247 -18.14 -4.79 0.93
CA ALA A 247 -17.62 -3.94 -0.15
C ALA A 247 -18.21 -2.53 -0.18
N GLY A 248 -19.46 -2.36 0.23
CA GLY A 248 -20.12 -1.06 0.07
C GLY A 248 -19.97 -0.53 -1.36
N LYS A 249 -19.42 0.67 -1.52
CA LYS A 249 -19.16 1.28 -2.83
C LYS A 249 -18.02 0.64 -3.63
N LEU A 250 -17.15 -0.13 -3.00
CA LEU A 250 -16.10 -0.85 -3.69
C LEU A 250 -16.62 -2.03 -4.53
N SER A 251 -17.89 -2.45 -4.31
CA SER A 251 -18.49 -3.60 -5.00
C SER A 251 -18.36 -3.52 -6.51
N LYS A 252 -18.57 -2.35 -7.10
CA LYS A 252 -18.42 -2.15 -8.55
C LYS A 252 -16.98 -2.40 -9.01
N ARG A 253 -15.98 -1.87 -8.29
CA ARG A 253 -14.56 -2.06 -8.63
C ARG A 253 -14.12 -3.51 -8.48
N ILE A 254 -14.61 -4.19 -7.43
CA ILE A 254 -14.35 -5.63 -7.25
C ILE A 254 -14.88 -6.42 -8.44
N THR A 255 -16.11 -6.14 -8.87
CA THR A 255 -16.71 -6.80 -10.05
C THR A 255 -15.89 -6.52 -11.30
N GLU A 256 -15.51 -5.26 -11.56
CA GLU A 256 -14.68 -4.87 -12.71
C GLU A 256 -13.31 -5.57 -12.71
N ALA A 257 -12.68 -5.70 -11.55
CA ALA A 257 -11.40 -6.42 -11.41
C ALA A 257 -11.55 -7.92 -11.70
N LEU A 258 -12.59 -8.57 -11.17
CA LEU A 258 -12.86 -9.98 -11.43
C LEU A 258 -13.22 -10.24 -12.91
N ASP A 259 -13.98 -9.37 -13.54
CA ASP A 259 -14.30 -9.46 -14.96
C ASP A 259 -13.05 -9.26 -15.85
N ALA A 260 -12.15 -8.35 -15.45
CA ALA A 260 -10.86 -8.19 -16.11
C ALA A 260 -10.02 -9.47 -16.00
N PHE A 261 -9.99 -10.11 -14.82
CA PHE A 261 -9.34 -11.40 -14.64
C PHE A 261 -9.91 -12.47 -15.56
N ALA A 262 -11.24 -12.61 -15.59
CA ALA A 262 -11.93 -13.59 -16.42
C ALA A 262 -11.58 -13.45 -17.91
N ARG A 263 -11.39 -12.22 -18.37
CA ARG A 263 -11.10 -11.88 -19.76
C ARG A 263 -9.62 -12.02 -20.12
N LEU A 264 -8.71 -11.58 -19.23
CA LEU A 264 -7.27 -11.49 -19.52
C LEU A 264 -6.49 -12.73 -19.06
N GLY A 265 -6.94 -13.40 -18.02
CA GLY A 265 -6.19 -14.44 -17.31
C GLY A 265 -5.75 -15.59 -18.21
N ARG A 266 -6.63 -16.08 -19.11
CA ARG A 266 -6.33 -17.17 -20.05
C ARG A 266 -5.07 -16.93 -20.86
N ASN A 267 -4.92 -15.74 -21.39
CA ASN A 267 -3.81 -15.42 -22.30
C ASN A 267 -2.53 -15.12 -21.53
N THR A 268 -2.65 -14.50 -20.37
CA THR A 268 -1.53 -14.01 -19.59
C THR A 268 -1.04 -15.01 -18.54
N GLY A 269 -1.71 -16.17 -18.38
CA GLY A 269 -1.34 -17.17 -17.40
C GLY A 269 -1.68 -16.79 -15.96
N TYR A 270 -2.74 -15.99 -15.76
CA TYR A 270 -3.24 -15.63 -14.44
C TYR A 270 -4.54 -16.35 -14.14
N HIS A 271 -4.57 -17.09 -13.05
CA HIS A 271 -5.67 -17.94 -12.67
C HIS A 271 -6.22 -17.56 -11.30
N LEU A 272 -7.54 -17.41 -11.20
CA LEU A 272 -8.23 -17.25 -9.92
C LEU A 272 -8.65 -18.62 -9.39
N PHE A 273 -8.44 -18.86 -8.10
CA PHE A 273 -9.00 -19.99 -7.37
C PHE A 273 -9.72 -19.47 -6.12
N LEU A 274 -11.01 -19.35 -6.22
CA LEU A 274 -11.87 -18.75 -5.21
C LEU A 274 -12.41 -19.83 -4.27
N THR A 275 -12.44 -19.57 -2.96
CA THR A 275 -13.06 -20.49 -2.03
C THR A 275 -14.00 -19.80 -1.06
N SER A 276 -15.03 -20.55 -0.62
CA SER A 276 -16.05 -20.04 0.28
C SER A 276 -16.65 -21.15 1.13
N GLN A 277 -17.11 -20.80 2.32
CA GLN A 277 -17.95 -21.70 3.14
C GLN A 277 -19.41 -21.58 2.77
N GLU A 278 -19.86 -20.38 2.46
CA GLU A 278 -21.22 -20.05 2.06
C GLU A 278 -21.18 -19.10 0.87
N LEU A 279 -22.10 -19.26 -0.04
CA LEU A 279 -22.30 -18.36 -1.16
C LEU A 279 -23.64 -17.65 -0.98
N GLY A 280 -23.60 -16.33 -0.84
CA GLY A 280 -24.77 -15.46 -0.82
C GLY A 280 -25.22 -15.06 -2.21
N SER A 281 -26.33 -14.33 -2.28
CA SER A 281 -26.87 -13.72 -3.51
C SER A 281 -26.03 -12.57 -4.04
N ASP A 282 -25.06 -12.11 -3.27
CA ASP A 282 -24.29 -10.86 -3.52
C ASP A 282 -23.19 -11.03 -4.57
N ILE A 283 -22.86 -12.29 -4.91
CA ILE A 283 -21.85 -12.58 -5.93
C ILE A 283 -22.47 -12.44 -7.33
N PRO A 284 -21.91 -11.62 -8.20
CA PRO A 284 -22.40 -11.47 -9.56
C PRO A 284 -22.43 -12.81 -10.31
N LYS A 285 -23.54 -13.11 -10.98
CA LYS A 285 -23.67 -14.34 -11.76
C LYS A 285 -22.66 -14.40 -12.91
N GLU A 286 -22.34 -13.25 -13.47
CA GLU A 286 -21.35 -13.08 -14.53
C GLU A 286 -19.98 -13.59 -14.08
N THR A 287 -19.54 -13.27 -12.87
CA THR A 287 -18.29 -13.77 -12.29
C THR A 287 -18.29 -15.29 -12.19
N LEU A 288 -19.39 -15.88 -11.68
CA LEU A 288 -19.50 -17.34 -11.56
C LEU A 288 -19.54 -18.03 -12.94
N ASN A 289 -20.10 -17.39 -13.96
CA ASN A 289 -20.22 -17.99 -15.30
C ASN A 289 -18.85 -18.16 -15.99
N ASN A 290 -17.87 -17.37 -15.63
CA ASN A 290 -16.52 -17.41 -16.19
C ASN A 290 -15.61 -18.44 -15.51
N ILE A 291 -16.09 -19.12 -14.45
CA ILE A 291 -15.31 -20.10 -13.68
C ILE A 291 -15.69 -21.52 -14.12
N THR A 292 -14.74 -22.22 -14.73
CA THR A 292 -14.94 -23.56 -15.29
C THR A 292 -14.75 -24.69 -14.27
N PHE A 293 -13.69 -24.59 -13.43
CA PHE A 293 -13.50 -25.54 -12.36
C PHE A 293 -14.49 -25.27 -11.24
N ARG A 294 -15.36 -26.20 -10.94
CA ARG A 294 -16.35 -26.09 -9.89
C ARG A 294 -16.30 -27.28 -8.95
N GLY A 295 -15.85 -27.03 -7.74
CA GLY A 295 -15.70 -28.02 -6.69
C GLY A 295 -16.64 -27.77 -5.53
N ALA A 296 -17.23 -28.82 -4.97
CA ALA A 296 -18.01 -28.73 -3.76
C ALA A 296 -17.70 -29.89 -2.81
N MET A 297 -17.36 -29.55 -1.58
CA MET A 297 -17.34 -30.46 -0.45
C MET A 297 -18.72 -30.50 0.22
N GLY A 298 -18.89 -31.15 1.34
CA GLY A 298 -20.17 -31.16 2.05
C GLY A 298 -20.69 -29.74 2.28
N CYS A 299 -21.83 -29.38 1.71
CA CYS A 299 -22.46 -28.07 1.78
C CYS A 299 -24.00 -28.18 1.69
N SER A 300 -24.73 -27.08 1.85
CA SER A 300 -26.18 -27.06 1.66
C SER A 300 -26.59 -27.44 0.23
N SER A 301 -27.80 -27.94 0.03
CA SER A 301 -28.31 -28.28 -1.30
C SER A 301 -28.31 -27.08 -2.25
N ALA A 302 -28.69 -25.89 -1.75
CA ALA A 302 -28.72 -24.68 -2.55
C ALA A 302 -27.32 -24.28 -3.07
N VAL A 303 -26.29 -24.35 -2.20
CA VAL A 303 -24.91 -24.09 -2.59
C VAL A 303 -24.39 -25.15 -3.56
N SER A 304 -24.71 -26.43 -3.32
CA SER A 304 -24.36 -27.53 -4.23
C SER A 304 -24.96 -27.33 -5.63
N GLU A 305 -26.24 -26.95 -5.70
CA GLU A 305 -26.93 -26.66 -6.98
C GLU A 305 -26.33 -25.45 -7.69
N LEU A 306 -25.96 -24.40 -6.96
CA LEU A 306 -25.34 -23.21 -7.53
C LEU A 306 -23.99 -23.54 -8.17
N ILE A 307 -23.19 -24.38 -7.54
CA ILE A 307 -21.81 -24.69 -7.99
C ILE A 307 -21.78 -25.85 -8.96
N LEU A 308 -22.40 -26.98 -8.62
CA LEU A 308 -22.34 -28.21 -9.43
C LEU A 308 -23.50 -28.35 -10.42
N GLY A 309 -24.53 -27.52 -10.31
CA GLY A 309 -25.79 -27.68 -11.05
C GLY A 309 -26.68 -28.84 -10.53
N ASN A 310 -26.28 -29.45 -9.41
CA ASN A 310 -27.00 -30.56 -8.76
C ASN A 310 -26.72 -30.58 -7.26
N ALA A 311 -27.60 -31.27 -6.47
CA ALA A 311 -27.53 -31.31 -5.00
C ALA A 311 -26.61 -32.41 -4.42
N LYS A 312 -25.75 -33.06 -5.21
CA LYS A 312 -24.96 -34.22 -4.76
C LYS A 312 -23.99 -33.93 -3.63
N ALA A 313 -23.41 -32.74 -3.55
CA ALA A 313 -22.47 -32.39 -2.49
C ALA A 313 -23.14 -32.32 -1.12
N SER A 314 -24.46 -32.07 -1.04
CA SER A 314 -25.17 -32.05 0.24
C SER A 314 -25.20 -33.45 0.92
N GLN A 315 -25.08 -34.52 0.14
CA GLN A 315 -25.00 -35.89 0.66
C GLN A 315 -23.65 -36.20 1.31
N ASN A 316 -22.65 -35.35 1.12
CA ASN A 316 -21.32 -35.47 1.73
C ASN A 316 -21.17 -34.71 3.03
N MET A 317 -22.24 -34.08 3.56
CA MET A 317 -22.16 -33.40 4.85
C MET A 317 -21.68 -34.37 5.93
N GLY A 318 -20.67 -33.93 6.72
CA GLY A 318 -20.04 -34.76 7.75
C GLY A 318 -18.99 -35.75 7.23
N ARG A 319 -18.79 -35.87 5.91
CA ARG A 319 -17.78 -36.75 5.32
C ARG A 319 -16.55 -35.91 4.88
N LYS A 320 -15.64 -35.72 5.83
CA LYS A 320 -14.44 -34.91 5.59
C LYS A 320 -13.59 -35.40 4.40
N GLY A 321 -13.00 -34.48 3.62
CA GLY A 321 -12.12 -34.82 2.52
C GLY A 321 -12.81 -35.40 1.28
N LYS A 322 -14.14 -35.28 1.18
CA LYS A 322 -14.90 -35.67 -0.02
C LYS A 322 -15.24 -34.46 -0.85
N LEU A 323 -14.57 -34.34 -2.00
CA LEU A 323 -14.75 -33.26 -2.96
C LEU A 323 -15.46 -33.82 -4.21
N ILE A 324 -16.47 -33.13 -4.68
CA ILE A 324 -17.08 -33.37 -6.00
C ILE A 324 -16.66 -32.23 -6.91
N VAL A 325 -16.12 -32.58 -8.06
CA VAL A 325 -15.76 -31.61 -9.10
C VAL A 325 -16.64 -31.80 -10.33
N ASN A 326 -17.12 -30.72 -10.90
CA ASN A 326 -17.87 -30.72 -12.16
C ASN A 326 -17.37 -29.62 -13.10
N LEU A 327 -16.71 -29.98 -14.18
CA LEU A 327 -16.14 -29.07 -15.15
C LEU A 327 -17.17 -28.60 -16.20
N ASN A 328 -18.34 -29.22 -16.25
CA ASN A 328 -19.39 -28.94 -17.21
C ASN A 328 -20.73 -28.53 -16.57
N SER A 329 -20.70 -28.03 -15.33
CA SER A 329 -21.92 -27.71 -14.57
C SER A 329 -22.81 -26.63 -15.22
N MET A 330 -22.23 -25.78 -16.09
CA MET A 330 -22.96 -24.73 -16.80
C MET A 330 -23.58 -25.19 -18.11
N ASN A 331 -23.06 -26.26 -18.71
CA ASN A 331 -23.57 -26.82 -19.96
C ASN A 331 -24.72 -27.78 -19.68
N LYS A 332 -25.89 -27.21 -19.36
CA LYS A 332 -27.12 -28.01 -19.23
C LYS A 332 -27.57 -28.40 -20.64
N ASP A 333 -27.48 -29.69 -20.94
CA ASP A 333 -28.15 -30.21 -22.12
C ASP A 333 -29.66 -30.04 -21.94
N LYS A 334 -30.35 -29.42 -22.91
CA LYS A 334 -31.79 -29.24 -22.85
C LYS A 334 -32.53 -30.59 -22.79
N ASN A 335 -31.92 -31.64 -23.34
CA ASN A 335 -32.48 -33.00 -23.37
C ASN A 335 -32.09 -33.84 -22.14
N ASP A 336 -31.08 -33.42 -21.36
CA ASP A 336 -30.62 -34.11 -20.15
C ASP A 336 -30.16 -33.09 -19.12
N PRO A 337 -31.08 -32.57 -18.30
CA PRO A 337 -30.75 -31.55 -17.28
C PRO A 337 -29.98 -32.07 -16.09
N ASP A 338 -29.75 -33.42 -15.98
CA ASP A 338 -28.99 -33.99 -14.87
C ASP A 338 -27.48 -33.80 -15.06
N THR A 339 -26.96 -32.71 -14.49
CA THR A 339 -25.53 -32.41 -14.49
C THR A 339 -24.69 -33.36 -13.63
N SER A 340 -25.32 -34.20 -12.81
CA SER A 340 -24.61 -35.10 -11.88
C SER A 340 -23.79 -36.19 -12.58
N LYS A 341 -24.11 -36.53 -13.82
CA LYS A 341 -23.36 -37.49 -14.65
C LYS A 341 -21.90 -37.02 -14.91
N ASN A 342 -21.67 -35.71 -14.86
CA ASN A 342 -20.36 -35.14 -15.08
C ASN A 342 -19.59 -34.94 -13.77
N ASN A 343 -20.12 -35.42 -12.64
CA ASN A 343 -19.46 -35.28 -11.35
C ASN A 343 -18.28 -36.25 -11.24
N ILE A 344 -17.11 -35.70 -10.86
CA ILE A 344 -15.91 -36.47 -10.52
C ILE A 344 -15.80 -36.46 -8.99
N ASN A 345 -15.84 -37.64 -8.39
CA ASN A 345 -15.67 -37.77 -6.95
C ASN A 345 -14.17 -37.87 -6.61
N VAL A 346 -13.68 -36.95 -5.78
CA VAL A 346 -12.28 -36.90 -5.38
C VAL A 346 -12.20 -37.10 -3.87
N SER A 347 -11.32 -37.99 -3.46
CA SER A 347 -10.96 -38.18 -2.06
C SER A 347 -9.64 -37.46 -1.79
N VAL A 348 -9.70 -36.46 -0.95
CA VAL A 348 -8.54 -35.64 -0.55
C VAL A 348 -7.92 -36.26 0.71
N PRO A 349 -6.66 -36.71 0.65
CA PRO A 349 -5.95 -37.20 1.82
C PRO A 349 -5.75 -36.09 2.84
N TYR A 350 -5.77 -36.43 4.13
CA TYR A 350 -5.40 -35.50 5.17
C TYR A 350 -3.89 -35.23 5.11
N LEU A 351 -3.53 -33.98 4.94
CA LEU A 351 -2.15 -33.53 5.05
C LEU A 351 -1.88 -33.15 6.50
N ASP A 352 -1.13 -33.97 7.21
CA ASP A 352 -0.79 -33.71 8.60
C ASP A 352 0.26 -32.56 8.73
N PRO A 353 0.29 -31.88 9.89
CA PRO A 353 1.21 -30.75 10.10
C PRO A 353 2.68 -31.11 9.92
N GLN A 354 3.05 -32.35 10.24
CA GLN A 354 4.41 -32.84 10.13
C GLN A 354 4.83 -33.00 8.66
N SER A 355 3.98 -33.63 7.85
CA SER A 355 4.23 -33.77 6.41
C SER A 355 4.27 -32.41 5.72
N SER A 356 3.44 -31.46 6.16
CA SER A 356 3.47 -30.07 5.69
C SER A 356 4.80 -29.38 6.00
N ALA A 357 5.30 -29.51 7.23
CA ALA A 357 6.56 -28.92 7.66
C ALA A 357 7.75 -29.49 6.89
N ILE A 358 7.74 -30.81 6.61
CA ILE A 358 8.79 -31.46 5.79
C ILE A 358 8.79 -30.89 4.38
N ALA A 359 7.62 -30.85 3.74
CA ALA A 359 7.50 -30.33 2.39
C ALA A 359 7.96 -28.87 2.29
N GLN A 360 7.55 -28.06 3.25
CA GLN A 360 7.93 -26.65 3.32
C GLN A 360 9.43 -26.47 3.49
N ALA A 361 10.05 -27.21 4.41
CA ALA A 361 11.49 -27.16 4.62
C ALA A 361 12.28 -27.60 3.37
N ALA A 362 11.81 -28.65 2.69
CA ALA A 362 12.45 -29.13 1.45
C ALA A 362 12.32 -28.12 0.30
N ILE A 363 11.16 -27.54 0.13
CA ILE A 363 10.92 -26.52 -0.90
C ILE A 363 11.80 -25.29 -0.63
N LYS A 364 11.92 -24.89 0.63
CA LYS A 364 12.80 -23.78 1.03
C LYS A 364 14.28 -24.07 0.76
N ALA A 365 14.73 -25.28 1.06
CA ALA A 365 16.13 -25.67 0.81
C ALA A 365 16.52 -25.65 -0.70
N GLY A 366 15.54 -25.76 -1.60
CA GLY A 366 15.74 -25.54 -3.04
C GLY A 366 15.92 -24.07 -3.43
N HIS A 367 15.77 -23.14 -2.49
CA HIS A 367 15.79 -21.70 -2.73
C HIS A 367 17.07 -21.18 -3.38
N ASP A 368 18.24 -21.75 -3.09
CA ASP A 368 19.55 -21.31 -3.62
C ASP A 368 19.65 -21.42 -5.14
N LEU A 369 18.78 -22.22 -5.76
CA LEU A 369 18.70 -22.37 -7.21
C LEU A 369 17.78 -21.34 -7.87
N SER A 370 17.03 -20.58 -7.10
CA SER A 370 15.88 -19.86 -7.59
C SER A 370 16.13 -18.36 -7.82
N VAL A 371 15.35 -17.82 -8.75
CA VAL A 371 14.97 -16.41 -8.76
C VAL A 371 13.65 -16.34 -8.00
N THR A 372 13.71 -15.94 -6.75
CA THR A 372 12.52 -15.83 -5.91
C THR A 372 11.87 -14.48 -6.10
N PRO A 373 10.54 -14.41 -6.23
CA PRO A 373 9.84 -13.16 -6.07
C PRO A 373 10.03 -12.63 -4.64
N HIS A 374 9.99 -11.33 -4.49
CA HIS A 374 9.93 -10.72 -3.16
C HIS A 374 8.59 -11.06 -2.52
N LEU A 375 8.61 -11.56 -1.28
CA LEU A 375 7.37 -11.85 -0.55
C LEU A 375 6.77 -10.55 -0.02
N ASN A 376 5.57 -10.21 -0.50
CA ASN A 376 4.70 -9.21 0.10
C ASN A 376 3.82 -9.89 1.15
N PHE A 377 4.12 -9.68 2.42
CA PHE A 377 3.31 -10.21 3.51
C PHE A 377 2.56 -9.09 4.22
N TYR A 378 1.26 -9.11 4.16
CA TYR A 378 0.38 -8.22 4.90
C TYR A 378 -0.43 -9.02 5.93
N ASP A 379 -0.27 -8.63 7.19
CA ASP A 379 -1.03 -9.16 8.33
C ASP A 379 -1.70 -7.98 9.04
N GLU A 380 -3.02 -7.95 9.03
CA GLU A 380 -3.82 -6.87 9.62
C GLU A 380 -3.55 -6.66 11.12
N TYR A 381 -3.19 -7.73 11.82
CA TYR A 381 -2.91 -7.67 13.26
C TYR A 381 -1.42 -7.51 13.61
N ASN A 382 -0.55 -7.56 12.62
CA ASN A 382 0.86 -7.40 12.85
C ASN A 382 1.25 -5.93 12.72
N VAL A 383 1.49 -5.31 13.86
CA VAL A 383 2.04 -3.95 13.93
C VAL A 383 3.55 -4.07 13.78
N GLU A 384 4.11 -3.50 12.73
CA GLU A 384 5.55 -3.40 12.60
C GLU A 384 6.07 -2.32 13.54
N TYR A 385 6.91 -2.75 14.48
CA TYR A 385 7.68 -1.84 15.33
C TYR A 385 8.98 -1.51 14.61
N ILE A 386 9.26 -0.25 14.42
CA ILE A 386 10.58 0.21 13.97
C ILE A 386 11.36 0.63 15.21
N ASN A 387 12.29 -0.22 15.61
CA ASN A 387 13.27 0.14 16.61
C ASN A 387 14.08 1.32 16.08
N ASP A 388 14.18 2.38 16.88
CA ASP A 388 14.86 3.61 16.49
C ASP A 388 14.30 4.28 15.22
N PHE A 389 13.01 4.64 15.28
CA PHE A 389 12.32 5.36 14.19
C PHE A 389 13.07 6.62 13.73
N LYS A 390 13.75 7.33 14.65
CA LYS A 390 14.56 8.51 14.36
C LYS A 390 15.74 8.18 13.45
N GLU A 391 16.44 7.08 13.71
CA GLU A 391 17.56 6.64 12.87
C GLU A 391 17.06 6.12 11.52
N HIS A 392 15.91 5.44 11.52
CA HIS A 392 15.26 5.00 10.29
C HIS A 392 14.91 6.19 9.39
N ILE A 393 14.29 7.25 9.95
CA ILE A 393 13.94 8.46 9.20
C ILE A 393 15.19 9.14 8.61
N LYS A 394 16.28 9.26 9.36
CA LYS A 394 17.54 9.88 8.86
C LYS A 394 18.09 9.22 7.61
N ASN A 395 17.88 7.92 7.48
CA ASN A 395 18.39 7.13 6.35
C ASN A 395 17.45 7.11 5.14
N LEU A 396 16.31 7.81 5.21
CA LEU A 396 15.39 7.90 4.09
C LEU A 396 15.86 8.93 3.05
N PRO A 397 15.70 8.62 1.75
CA PRO A 397 15.93 9.60 0.71
C PRO A 397 14.92 10.75 0.85
N ASP A 398 15.34 11.95 0.51
CA ASP A 398 14.48 13.14 0.45
C ASP A 398 13.81 13.53 1.79
N VAL A 399 14.39 13.16 2.94
CA VAL A 399 13.87 13.50 4.29
C VAL A 399 13.66 15.01 4.49
N GLU A 400 14.42 15.83 3.77
CA GLU A 400 14.30 17.30 3.83
C GLU A 400 13.01 17.83 3.22
N THR A 401 12.44 17.12 2.25
CA THR A 401 11.32 17.58 1.46
C THR A 401 10.08 16.72 1.63
N LYS A 402 10.17 15.64 2.38
CA LYS A 402 9.08 14.68 2.59
C LYS A 402 8.85 14.36 4.05
N ILE A 403 7.59 14.15 4.40
CA ILE A 403 7.19 13.57 5.69
C ILE A 403 6.89 12.09 5.45
N TYR A 404 7.62 11.22 6.13
CA TYR A 404 7.37 9.77 6.10
C TYR A 404 6.25 9.41 7.09
N LEU A 405 5.20 8.76 6.60
CA LEU A 405 4.04 8.36 7.38
C LEU A 405 4.04 6.88 7.72
N GLY A 406 4.59 6.05 6.87
CA GLY A 406 4.62 4.60 7.06
C GLY A 406 4.62 3.82 5.77
N GLU A 407 4.39 2.52 5.90
CA GLU A 407 4.27 1.61 4.76
C GLU A 407 2.82 1.54 4.27
N PRO A 408 2.61 1.37 2.96
CA PRO A 408 1.26 1.30 2.43
C PRO A 408 0.53 0.06 2.97
N ALA A 409 -0.73 0.25 3.35
CA ALA A 409 -1.68 -0.82 3.65
C ALA A 409 -2.45 -1.24 2.38
N PHE A 410 -1.77 -1.22 1.26
CA PHE A 410 -2.20 -1.74 -0.04
C PHE A 410 -0.98 -2.24 -0.78
N ILE A 411 -1.19 -3.12 -1.74
CA ILE A 411 -0.06 -3.68 -2.48
C ILE A 411 0.49 -2.67 -3.48
N THR A 412 1.81 -2.58 -3.60
CA THR A 412 2.52 -1.71 -4.53
C THR A 412 3.46 -2.53 -5.40
N GLU A 413 3.82 -2.01 -6.57
CA GLU A 413 4.79 -2.67 -7.47
C GLU A 413 6.20 -2.72 -6.85
N ASP A 414 6.51 -1.76 -6.01
CA ASP A 414 7.79 -1.67 -5.31
C ASP A 414 7.56 -1.95 -3.82
N SER A 415 8.15 -3.04 -3.34
CA SER A 415 8.12 -3.44 -1.93
C SER A 415 8.78 -2.43 -0.99
N THR A 416 9.58 -1.51 -1.54
CA THR A 416 10.20 -0.41 -0.80
C THR A 416 9.35 0.86 -0.79
N SER A 417 8.17 0.83 -1.41
CA SER A 417 7.24 1.95 -1.42
C SER A 417 6.88 2.40 -0.01
N ARG A 418 6.87 3.69 0.19
CA ARG A 418 6.55 4.33 1.47
C ARG A 418 5.52 5.42 1.25
N ILE A 419 4.64 5.59 2.21
CA ILE A 419 3.70 6.71 2.19
C ILE A 419 4.42 7.94 2.71
N THR A 420 4.56 8.91 1.84
CA THR A 420 5.18 10.20 2.16
C THR A 420 4.28 11.34 1.73
N LEU A 421 4.32 12.44 2.49
CA LEU A 421 3.77 13.72 2.06
C LEU A 421 4.89 14.57 1.49
N ASP A 422 4.72 14.98 0.24
CA ASP A 422 5.67 15.86 -0.44
C ASP A 422 5.45 17.30 0.01
N LEU A 423 6.50 17.92 0.55
CA LEU A 423 6.48 19.28 1.09
C LEU A 423 6.83 20.34 0.03
N ASP A 424 7.54 19.94 -1.03
CA ASP A 424 8.04 20.86 -2.06
C ASP A 424 7.00 21.21 -3.11
N SER A 425 5.86 20.57 -3.10
CA SER A 425 4.87 20.83 -4.13
C SER A 425 4.31 22.25 -4.00
N LYS A 426 4.23 22.96 -5.14
CA LYS A 426 3.71 24.34 -5.24
C LYS A 426 2.30 24.53 -4.68
N ASP A 427 1.58 23.44 -4.51
CA ASP A 427 0.27 23.42 -3.87
C ASP A 427 0.45 23.27 -2.37
N MET A 428 0.71 24.32 -1.67
CA MET A 428 0.86 24.36 -0.21
C MET A 428 -0.25 23.61 0.53
N LYS A 429 0.14 22.94 1.58
CA LYS A 429 -0.68 21.90 2.14
C LYS A 429 -0.71 21.97 3.65
N ASN A 430 -1.81 22.54 4.11
CA ASN A 430 -2.16 22.40 5.51
C ASN A 430 -2.53 20.95 5.81
N ILE A 431 -2.08 20.48 6.95
CA ILE A 431 -2.28 19.11 7.42
C ILE A 431 -3.16 19.15 8.65
N VAL A 432 -4.15 18.28 8.70
CA VAL A 432 -4.93 18.03 9.92
C VAL A 432 -4.78 16.57 10.32
N VAL A 433 -4.45 16.35 11.56
CA VAL A 433 -4.31 15.02 12.17
C VAL A 433 -5.44 14.83 13.15
N VAL A 434 -6.22 13.79 12.94
CA VAL A 434 -7.46 13.55 13.67
C VAL A 434 -7.43 12.16 14.32
N SER A 435 -7.55 12.13 15.64
CA SER A 435 -7.85 10.89 16.36
C SER A 435 -8.74 11.18 17.56
N PRO A 436 -9.85 10.47 17.72
CA PRO A 436 -10.71 10.60 18.89
C PRO A 436 -10.07 10.04 20.16
N ILE A 437 -9.00 9.28 20.03
CA ILE A 437 -8.25 8.64 21.12
C ILE A 437 -6.97 9.45 21.39
N GLN A 438 -6.85 10.00 22.58
CA GLN A 438 -5.73 10.88 22.93
C GLN A 438 -4.37 10.20 22.82
N THR A 439 -4.23 8.94 23.25
CA THR A 439 -2.99 8.18 23.13
C THR A 439 -2.54 7.97 21.68
N ASP A 440 -3.48 7.69 20.80
CA ASP A 440 -3.19 7.52 19.38
C ASP A 440 -2.84 8.87 18.73
N LEU A 441 -3.49 9.95 19.14
CA LEU A 441 -3.15 11.30 18.70
C LEU A 441 -1.71 11.69 19.11
N MET A 442 -1.29 11.30 20.34
CA MET A 442 0.09 11.52 20.80
C MET A 442 1.10 10.71 19.98
N ARG A 443 0.79 9.49 19.63
CA ARG A 443 1.65 8.65 18.75
C ARG A 443 1.83 9.28 17.37
N LEU A 444 0.76 9.80 16.79
CA LEU A 444 0.83 10.52 15.51
C LEU A 444 1.63 11.82 15.63
N PHE A 445 1.49 12.51 16.76
CA PHE A 445 2.29 13.70 17.04
C PHE A 445 3.78 13.35 17.08
N ASP A 446 4.19 12.32 17.82
CA ASP A 446 5.59 11.88 17.90
C ASP A 446 6.15 11.50 16.53
N MET A 447 5.38 10.77 15.74
CA MET A 447 5.79 10.39 14.38
C MET A 447 6.08 11.64 13.53
N LEU A 448 5.17 12.61 13.51
CA LEU A 448 5.36 13.83 12.72
C LEU A 448 6.44 14.73 13.31
N ARG A 449 6.56 14.80 14.64
CA ARG A 449 7.62 15.55 15.35
C ARG A 449 9.01 15.03 14.97
N ILE A 450 9.22 13.72 15.00
CA ILE A 450 10.49 13.09 14.62
C ILE A 450 10.84 13.41 13.16
N ASN A 451 9.88 13.36 12.25
CA ASN A 451 10.08 13.79 10.86
C ASN A 451 10.54 15.26 10.80
N ALA A 452 9.81 16.14 11.48
CA ALA A 452 10.10 17.57 11.46
C ALA A 452 11.49 17.92 12.03
N LEU A 453 11.96 17.19 13.04
CA LEU A 453 13.28 17.37 13.63
C LEU A 453 14.42 16.96 12.69
N GLN A 454 14.17 16.18 11.66
CA GLN A 454 15.17 15.86 10.63
C GLN A 454 15.19 16.88 9.47
N GLN A 455 14.20 17.76 9.38
CA GLN A 455 14.08 18.76 8.30
C GLN A 455 14.84 20.03 8.65
N THR A 456 16.10 20.11 8.29
CA THR A 456 16.99 21.25 8.65
C THR A 456 16.63 22.54 7.93
N LYS A 457 15.97 22.47 6.78
CA LYS A 457 15.51 23.62 5.99
C LYS A 457 14.13 24.15 6.38
N THR A 458 13.47 23.51 7.33
CA THR A 458 12.14 23.90 7.80
C THR A 458 12.24 24.48 9.20
N SER A 459 11.74 25.68 9.40
CA SER A 459 11.55 26.26 10.73
C SER A 459 10.20 25.84 11.29
N ASN A 460 10.12 25.66 12.59
CA ASN A 460 8.88 25.31 13.28
C ASN A 460 8.49 26.41 14.26
N MET A 461 7.18 26.66 14.35
CA MET A 461 6.54 27.52 15.33
C MET A 461 5.42 26.71 15.96
N VAL A 462 5.29 26.73 17.28
CA VAL A 462 4.35 25.88 18.00
C VAL A 462 3.40 26.72 18.84
N LEU A 463 2.12 26.55 18.61
CA LEU A 463 1.05 26.97 19.51
C LEU A 463 0.50 25.73 20.22
N CYS A 464 0.71 25.61 21.51
CA CYS A 464 0.31 24.48 22.32
C CYS A 464 -0.73 24.90 23.39
N ALA A 465 -1.94 24.38 23.30
CA ALA A 465 -3.01 24.62 24.27
C ALA A 465 -3.28 23.41 25.19
N SER A 466 -2.44 22.38 25.15
CA SER A 466 -2.61 21.14 25.92
C SER A 466 -1.31 20.65 26.51
N SER A 467 -1.30 20.41 27.83
CA SER A 467 -0.15 19.87 28.57
C SER A 467 0.30 18.50 28.06
N ALA A 468 -0.62 17.70 27.52
CA ALA A 468 -0.28 16.39 26.97
C ALA A 468 0.79 16.46 25.87
N PHE A 469 0.67 17.45 24.96
CA PHE A 469 1.70 17.64 23.93
C PHE A 469 3.02 18.20 24.49
N THR A 470 2.94 19.04 25.53
CA THR A 470 4.13 19.58 26.19
C THR A 470 4.93 18.46 26.88
N GLU A 471 4.24 17.55 27.55
CA GLU A 471 4.84 16.37 28.19
C GLU A 471 5.48 15.42 27.17
N HIS A 472 4.96 15.35 25.94
CA HIS A 472 5.51 14.58 24.82
C HIS A 472 6.54 15.36 23.97
N GLY A 473 7.17 16.38 24.53
CA GLY A 473 8.31 17.06 23.88
C GLY A 473 7.94 18.03 22.77
N ALA A 474 6.74 18.62 22.79
CA ALA A 474 6.37 19.63 21.80
C ALA A 474 7.34 20.83 21.75
N HIS A 475 7.97 21.16 22.86
CA HIS A 475 8.98 22.23 22.97
C HIS A 475 10.26 21.95 22.16
N GLU A 476 10.54 20.70 21.85
CA GLU A 476 11.71 20.31 21.02
C GLU A 476 11.57 20.77 19.57
N LEU A 477 10.35 20.94 19.08
CA LEU A 477 10.10 21.42 17.72
C LEU A 477 10.59 22.85 17.52
N SER A 478 10.42 23.70 18.52
CA SER A 478 10.90 25.07 18.45
C SER A 478 11.08 25.69 19.85
N GLN A 479 12.31 25.88 20.27
CA GLN A 479 12.60 26.52 21.55
C GLN A 479 12.34 28.01 21.56
N SER A 480 12.49 28.67 20.39
CA SER A 480 12.36 30.15 20.30
C SER A 480 10.97 30.62 19.90
N LEU A 481 10.17 29.75 19.31
CA LEU A 481 8.82 30.03 18.79
C LEU A 481 7.77 29.09 19.41
N PHE A 482 7.95 28.69 20.65
CA PHE A 482 7.00 27.89 21.41
C PHE A 482 6.13 28.79 22.29
N PHE A 483 4.82 28.66 22.13
CA PHE A 483 3.83 29.42 22.87
C PHE A 483 2.87 28.46 23.56
N GLU A 484 2.86 28.48 24.89
CA GLU A 484 1.84 27.81 25.68
C GLU A 484 0.75 28.81 25.98
N ASP A 485 -0.31 28.80 25.18
CA ASP A 485 -1.39 29.80 25.30
C ASP A 485 -2.70 29.12 25.71
N LYS A 486 -3.21 29.56 26.86
CA LYS A 486 -4.51 29.12 27.42
C LYS A 486 -5.66 29.97 26.95
N ASP A 487 -5.36 31.15 26.43
CA ASP A 487 -6.34 32.14 26.03
C ASP A 487 -6.03 32.65 24.62
N TYR A 488 -6.76 32.15 23.64
CA TYR A 488 -6.43 32.41 22.24
C TYR A 488 -6.68 33.90 21.84
N GLU A 489 -7.54 34.66 22.55
CA GLU A 489 -7.79 36.07 22.24
C GLU A 489 -6.53 36.91 22.35
N HIS A 490 -5.58 36.49 23.16
CA HIS A 490 -4.29 37.13 23.38
C HIS A 490 -3.11 36.36 22.73
N SER A 491 -3.38 35.44 21.82
CA SER A 491 -2.36 34.60 21.21
C SER A 491 -1.33 35.40 20.44
N GLN A 492 -0.18 35.66 21.06
CA GLN A 492 0.98 36.24 20.39
C GLN A 492 1.43 35.34 19.20
N ALA A 493 1.22 34.03 19.29
CA ALA A 493 1.53 33.10 18.24
C ALA A 493 0.83 33.41 16.91
N PHE A 494 -0.48 33.72 16.97
CA PHE A 494 -1.21 34.09 15.75
C PHE A 494 -0.76 35.45 15.20
N ALA A 495 -0.46 36.43 16.07
CA ALA A 495 0.06 37.72 15.63
C ALA A 495 1.43 37.57 14.95
N ILE A 496 2.30 36.73 15.50
CA ILE A 496 3.63 36.45 14.91
C ILE A 496 3.48 35.68 13.60
N ALA A 497 2.68 34.63 13.54
CA ALA A 497 2.43 33.88 12.29
C ALA A 497 1.89 34.81 11.20
N ARG A 498 0.93 35.65 11.54
CA ARG A 498 0.38 36.68 10.64
C ARG A 498 1.47 37.62 10.14
N SER A 499 2.28 38.17 11.03
CA SER A 499 3.38 39.06 10.67
C SER A 499 4.40 38.40 9.73
N ILE A 500 4.73 37.12 9.94
CA ILE A 500 5.63 36.36 9.06
C ILE A 500 4.99 36.19 7.69
N ILE A 501 3.74 35.78 7.60
CA ILE A 501 3.02 35.59 6.35
C ILE A 501 2.97 36.88 5.54
N TYR A 502 2.55 37.96 6.16
CA TYR A 502 2.37 39.23 5.46
C TYR A 502 3.69 39.88 5.07
N ARG A 503 4.75 39.73 5.86
CA ARG A 503 6.09 40.16 5.44
C ARG A 503 6.61 39.41 4.22
N ARG A 504 6.35 38.11 4.14
CA ARG A 504 6.69 37.30 2.97
C ARG A 504 5.88 37.73 1.74
N LEU A 505 4.58 37.95 1.88
CA LEU A 505 3.71 38.49 0.82
C LEU A 505 4.21 39.87 0.35
N LEU A 506 4.54 40.75 1.28
CA LEU A 506 5.06 42.06 0.98
C LEU A 506 6.36 41.99 0.16
N CYS A 507 7.29 41.13 0.55
CA CYS A 507 8.54 40.91 -0.15
C CYS A 507 8.31 40.38 -1.57
N LEU A 508 7.49 39.38 -1.74
CA LEU A 508 7.21 38.77 -3.06
C LEU A 508 6.54 39.76 -3.99
N LYS A 509 5.53 40.47 -3.55
CA LYS A 509 4.82 41.47 -4.37
C LYS A 509 5.73 42.69 -4.73
N ALA A 510 6.48 43.16 -3.75
CA ALA A 510 7.39 44.28 -4.01
C ALA A 510 8.48 43.91 -5.01
N ASP A 511 9.06 42.73 -4.88
CA ASP A 511 10.12 42.24 -5.76
C ASP A 511 9.60 41.98 -7.19
N GLU A 512 8.39 41.42 -7.32
CA GLU A 512 7.73 41.28 -8.61
C GLU A 512 7.56 42.65 -9.31
N LEU A 513 7.18 43.71 -8.57
CA LEU A 513 7.05 45.06 -9.09
C LEU A 513 8.40 45.65 -9.47
N VAL A 514 9.44 45.40 -8.70
CA VAL A 514 10.82 45.89 -9.02
C VAL A 514 11.34 45.31 -10.32
N PHE A 515 11.11 44.04 -10.56
CA PHE A 515 11.66 43.34 -11.75
C PHE A 515 10.66 43.25 -12.91
N SER A 516 9.47 43.86 -12.80
CA SER A 516 8.52 43.94 -13.90
C SER A 516 9.00 44.97 -14.95
N ASN A 517 8.83 44.64 -16.24
CA ASN A 517 9.21 45.53 -17.36
C ASN A 517 8.48 46.89 -17.36
N VAL A 518 7.36 46.98 -16.67
CA VAL A 518 6.51 48.21 -16.58
C VAL A 518 7.14 49.28 -15.70
N ASN A 519 8.01 48.92 -14.77
CA ASN A 519 8.52 49.84 -13.72
C ASN A 519 9.99 50.21 -13.90
N ASN A 520 10.58 49.97 -15.09
CA ASN A 520 11.99 50.26 -15.36
C ASN A 520 12.38 51.76 -15.33
N GLY A 521 11.42 52.69 -15.32
CA GLY A 521 11.66 54.15 -15.32
C GLY A 521 11.42 54.86 -13.97
N ILE A 522 11.13 54.12 -12.89
CA ILE A 522 10.90 54.78 -11.59
C ILE A 522 12.23 55.22 -10.99
N ASP A 523 12.40 56.54 -10.88
CA ASP A 523 13.54 57.17 -10.21
C ASP A 523 13.24 57.24 -8.68
N VAL A 524 14.06 56.52 -7.91
CA VAL A 524 13.99 56.49 -6.42
C VAL A 524 15.16 57.25 -5.78
N SER A 525 15.82 58.11 -6.56
CA SER A 525 16.97 58.89 -6.11
C SER A 525 16.61 60.07 -5.19
N SER A 526 15.31 60.41 -5.06
CA SER A 526 14.88 61.45 -4.11
C SER A 526 14.89 60.89 -2.67
N SER A 527 15.53 61.59 -1.76
CA SER A 527 15.65 61.29 -0.33
C SER A 527 14.27 61.20 0.31
N ASP A 528 13.75 59.98 0.49
CA ASP A 528 12.63 59.69 1.37
C ASP A 528 13.21 59.44 2.76
N SER A 529 12.88 60.25 3.74
CA SER A 529 13.39 60.16 5.12
C SER A 529 13.10 58.76 5.75
N VAL A 530 12.07 58.08 5.31
CA VAL A 530 11.73 56.72 5.76
C VAL A 530 12.78 55.71 5.27
N PHE A 531 13.32 55.92 4.06
CA PHE A 531 14.37 55.00 3.52
C PHE A 531 15.67 55.15 4.32
N ASP A 532 16.06 56.35 4.63
CA ASP A 532 17.26 56.61 5.39
C ASP A 532 17.20 55.99 6.79
N VAL A 533 16.04 56.10 7.46
CA VAL A 533 15.79 55.48 8.79
C VAL A 533 15.77 53.96 8.70
N VAL A 534 15.16 53.37 7.67
CA VAL A 534 15.11 51.88 7.50
C VAL A 534 16.51 51.32 7.25
N ILE A 535 17.33 52.01 6.49
CA ILE A 535 18.71 51.60 6.12
C ILE A 535 19.73 51.96 7.21
N GLU A 536 19.39 52.87 8.12
CA GLU A 536 20.25 53.23 9.24
C GLU A 536 20.65 51.97 10.06
N GLY A 537 21.98 51.79 10.18
CA GLY A 537 22.55 50.57 10.80
C GLY A 537 22.83 49.42 9.83
N TYR A 538 22.43 49.54 8.56
CA TYR A 538 22.67 48.51 7.52
C TYR A 538 23.14 49.15 6.21
N PRO A 539 24.31 49.87 6.19
CA PRO A 539 24.77 50.60 5.04
C PRO A 539 25.00 49.74 3.78
N GLU A 540 25.24 48.46 3.99
CA GLU A 540 25.40 47.50 2.90
C GLU A 540 24.08 47.19 2.16
N LEU A 541 22.92 47.59 2.69
CA LEU A 541 21.64 47.49 2.03
C LEU A 541 21.30 48.70 1.16
N ASP A 542 22.07 49.78 1.24
CA ASP A 542 21.83 50.98 0.46
C ASP A 542 22.31 50.79 -0.99
N ASN A 543 21.39 50.34 -1.82
CA ASN A 543 21.59 50.26 -3.27
C ASN A 543 20.27 50.55 -4.00
N GLN A 544 20.35 50.84 -5.30
CA GLN A 544 19.19 51.23 -6.10
C GLN A 544 18.07 50.22 -6.13
N VAL A 545 18.39 48.92 -6.13
CA VAL A 545 17.40 47.85 -6.11
C VAL A 545 16.65 47.84 -4.80
N ASN A 546 17.33 47.91 -3.68
CA ASN A 546 16.71 47.91 -2.35
C ASN A 546 15.91 49.20 -2.09
N ARG A 547 16.34 50.36 -2.63
CA ARG A 547 15.55 51.59 -2.61
C ARG A 547 14.24 51.43 -3.38
N LYS A 548 14.25 50.76 -4.55
CA LYS A 548 13.03 50.44 -5.30
C LYS A 548 12.16 49.47 -4.52
N ARG A 549 12.74 48.43 -3.91
CA ARG A 549 12.04 47.48 -3.05
C ARG A 549 11.28 48.20 -1.92
N LEU A 550 11.97 49.07 -1.20
CA LEU A 550 11.37 49.84 -0.12
C LEU A 550 10.25 50.75 -0.60
N PHE A 551 10.42 51.39 -1.76
CA PHE A 551 9.38 52.22 -2.36
C PHE A 551 8.09 51.43 -2.62
N PHE A 552 8.21 50.26 -3.24
CA PHE A 552 7.05 49.43 -3.50
C PHE A 552 6.46 48.85 -2.22
N MET A 553 7.27 48.40 -1.26
CA MET A 553 6.79 47.92 0.04
C MET A 553 6.00 48.98 0.77
N LYS A 554 6.50 50.23 0.84
CA LYS A 554 5.80 51.34 1.49
C LYS A 554 4.44 51.57 0.83
N ASN A 555 4.39 51.59 -0.50
CA ASN A 555 3.16 51.78 -1.24
C ASN A 555 2.16 50.66 -1.02
N LEU A 556 2.61 49.39 -1.05
CA LEU A 556 1.77 48.22 -0.81
C LEU A 556 1.19 48.20 0.60
N LEU A 557 1.94 48.59 1.60
CA LEU A 557 1.44 48.72 2.97
C LEU A 557 0.33 49.77 3.11
N ILE A 558 0.21 50.72 2.18
CA ILE A 558 -0.81 51.75 2.19
C ILE A 558 -2.00 51.39 1.28
N THR A 559 -1.77 50.68 0.22
CA THR A 559 -2.75 50.49 -0.87
C THR A 559 -3.30 49.08 -1.01
N ASP A 560 -2.55 48.05 -0.58
CA ASP A 560 -3.03 46.67 -0.72
C ASP A 560 -3.97 46.29 0.44
N PRO A 561 -5.28 46.05 0.17
CA PRO A 561 -6.25 45.74 1.21
C PRO A 561 -5.88 44.48 2.02
N ASN A 562 -5.26 43.49 1.39
CA ASN A 562 -4.88 42.26 2.07
C ASN A 562 -3.75 42.50 3.09
N LEU A 563 -2.79 43.33 2.73
CA LEU A 563 -1.68 43.69 3.63
C LEU A 563 -2.14 44.65 4.71
N LEU A 564 -3.01 45.61 4.37
CA LEU A 564 -3.62 46.53 5.34
C LEU A 564 -4.39 45.78 6.44
N ASP A 565 -5.19 44.81 6.07
CA ASP A 565 -5.92 43.94 6.99
C ASP A 565 -4.98 43.17 7.93
N GLY A 566 -3.82 42.79 7.44
CA GLY A 566 -2.82 42.04 8.20
C GLY A 566 -2.10 42.85 9.26
N PHE A 567 -1.84 44.12 8.95
CA PHE A 567 -1.05 45.00 9.80
C PHE A 567 -1.89 46.06 10.52
N GLY A 568 -3.19 46.22 10.18
CA GLY A 568 -4.07 47.20 10.77
C GLY A 568 -3.62 48.63 10.53
N GLN A 569 -3.98 49.52 11.44
CA GLN A 569 -3.45 50.91 11.46
C GLN A 569 -2.07 50.88 12.15
N LEU A 570 -1.00 50.92 11.40
CA LEU A 570 0.36 50.97 11.90
C LEU A 570 0.77 52.40 12.18
N ASP A 571 1.42 52.65 13.32
CA ASP A 571 2.19 53.87 13.53
C ASP A 571 3.48 53.82 12.68
N ASP A 572 4.16 54.96 12.62
CA ASP A 572 5.34 55.11 11.75
C ASP A 572 6.50 54.22 12.22
N ASP A 573 6.71 54.03 13.51
CA ASP A 573 7.76 53.14 14.04
C ASP A 573 7.50 51.69 13.65
N SER A 574 6.28 51.18 13.81
CA SER A 574 5.88 49.83 13.38
C SER A 574 6.05 49.61 11.87
N ARG A 575 5.74 50.62 11.04
CA ARG A 575 6.00 50.58 9.58
C ARG A 575 7.46 50.44 9.28
N ILE A 576 8.31 51.22 9.96
CA ILE A 576 9.77 51.19 9.77
C ILE A 576 10.31 49.80 10.13
N ASP A 577 9.87 49.23 11.25
CA ASP A 577 10.30 47.88 11.69
C ASP A 577 9.89 46.80 10.71
N ILE A 578 8.68 46.86 10.15
CA ILE A 578 8.21 45.90 9.14
C ILE A 578 9.02 46.03 7.84
N LEU A 579 9.24 47.24 7.38
CA LEU A 579 10.04 47.49 6.19
C LEU A 579 11.48 47.01 6.36
N ARG A 580 12.09 47.27 7.53
CA ARG A 580 13.43 46.80 7.89
C ARG A 580 13.51 45.28 7.92
N ALA A 581 12.59 44.63 8.61
CA ALA A 581 12.54 43.17 8.68
C ALA A 581 12.30 42.51 7.31
N SER A 582 11.49 43.14 6.46
CA SER A 582 11.24 42.68 5.08
C SER A 582 12.46 42.83 4.20
N LEU A 583 13.19 43.95 4.33
CA LEU A 583 14.43 44.16 3.59
C LEU A 583 15.52 43.18 4.00
N LEU A 584 15.63 42.86 5.30
CA LEU A 584 16.55 41.83 5.81
C LEU A 584 16.18 40.42 5.29
N LEU A 585 14.91 40.12 5.11
CA LEU A 585 14.47 38.86 4.50
C LEU A 585 14.92 38.81 3.04
N LEU A 586 14.76 39.89 2.29
CA LEU A 586 15.24 40.00 0.90
C LEU A 586 16.77 39.96 0.79
N LYS A 587 17.51 40.53 1.76
CA LYS A 587 18.98 40.39 1.84
C LYS A 587 19.38 38.93 1.99
N THR A 588 18.66 38.18 2.83
CA THR A 588 19.01 36.79 3.19
C THR A 588 18.68 35.82 2.05
N TYR A 589 17.53 36.01 1.41
CA TYR A 589 16.97 35.02 0.47
C TYR A 589 16.80 35.56 -0.96
N GLY A 590 16.79 36.87 -1.14
CA GLY A 590 16.67 37.50 -2.44
C GLY A 590 17.98 37.47 -3.23
N ALA A 591 17.92 37.86 -4.50
CA ALA A 591 19.07 38.13 -5.34
C ALA A 591 19.14 39.62 -5.69
N ALA A 592 20.31 40.08 -6.06
CA ALA A 592 20.50 41.49 -6.45
C ALA A 592 19.91 41.79 -7.83
N ASP A 593 19.81 40.79 -8.68
CA ASP A 593 19.54 40.89 -10.12
C ASP A 593 18.28 40.11 -10.57
N SER A 594 17.59 39.43 -9.64
CA SER A 594 16.41 38.63 -9.96
C SER A 594 15.37 38.69 -8.85
N CYS A 595 14.12 38.43 -9.23
CA CYS A 595 13.00 38.35 -8.32
C CYS A 595 13.18 37.26 -7.27
N LEU A 596 12.69 37.48 -6.06
CA LEU A 596 12.61 36.48 -4.99
C LEU A 596 11.72 35.34 -5.43
N THR A 597 12.22 34.13 -5.37
CA THR A 597 11.45 32.90 -5.64
C THR A 597 11.21 32.13 -4.37
N LEU A 598 10.09 31.42 -4.30
CA LEU A 598 9.67 30.69 -3.09
C LEU A 598 10.63 29.56 -2.72
N ASP A 599 11.32 28.95 -3.68
CA ASP A 599 12.31 27.91 -3.45
C ASP A 599 13.52 28.36 -2.62
N ARG A 600 13.76 29.68 -2.54
CA ARG A 600 14.82 30.27 -1.71
C ARG A 600 14.38 30.59 -0.28
N VAL A 601 13.07 30.70 -0.05
CA VAL A 601 12.54 31.04 1.26
C VAL A 601 12.29 29.75 2.05
N PRO A 602 12.88 29.57 3.25
CA PRO A 602 12.70 28.36 4.02
C PRO A 602 11.23 28.16 4.43
N TYR A 603 10.82 26.91 4.51
CA TYR A 603 9.50 26.58 4.99
C TYR A 603 9.33 26.95 6.47
N LEU A 604 8.14 27.44 6.83
CA LEU A 604 7.70 27.57 8.20
C LEU A 604 6.52 26.64 8.42
N ASN A 605 6.66 25.73 9.34
CA ASN A 605 5.55 24.88 9.79
C ASN A 605 4.98 25.42 11.11
N VAL A 606 3.73 25.81 11.12
CA VAL A 606 3.01 26.29 12.29
C VAL A 606 2.20 25.14 12.85
N TRP A 607 2.58 24.66 14.02
CA TRP A 607 1.93 23.58 14.73
C TRP A 607 0.85 24.15 15.64
N ILE A 608 -0.38 23.64 15.53
CA ILE A 608 -1.48 23.95 16.43
C ILE A 608 -1.83 22.67 17.17
N LEU A 609 -1.49 22.62 18.45
CA LEU A 609 -1.62 21.45 19.30
C LEU A 609 -2.68 21.71 20.38
N GLY A 610 -3.69 20.81 20.47
CA GLY A 610 -4.77 20.91 21.44
C GLY A 610 -5.84 21.93 21.04
N ILE A 611 -6.12 22.06 19.74
CA ILE A 611 -7.16 22.97 19.22
C ILE A 611 -8.54 22.69 19.81
N ASP A 612 -8.83 21.46 20.21
CA ASP A 612 -10.11 21.07 20.83
C ASP A 612 -10.44 21.90 22.07
N ARG A 613 -9.40 22.28 22.82
CA ARG A 613 -9.55 23.16 23.97
C ARG A 613 -10.00 24.54 23.54
N LEU A 614 -9.44 25.05 22.45
CA LEU A 614 -9.80 26.36 21.90
C LEU A 614 -11.21 26.34 21.29
N LEU A 615 -11.62 25.21 20.70
CA LEU A 615 -12.96 24.99 20.17
C LEU A 615 -14.02 24.84 21.29
N GLY A 616 -13.61 24.46 22.49
CA GLY A 616 -14.45 24.35 23.67
C GLY A 616 -14.80 25.68 24.35
N LEU A 617 -14.25 26.81 23.86
CA LEU A 617 -14.59 28.15 24.34
C LEU A 617 -16.02 28.55 23.96
N GLY A 618 -16.54 29.58 24.58
CA GLY A 618 -17.88 30.12 24.25
C GLY A 618 -18.00 30.53 22.78
N VAL A 619 -19.24 30.71 22.30
CA VAL A 619 -19.55 30.93 20.87
C VAL A 619 -18.75 32.06 20.22
N ASP A 620 -18.70 33.22 20.87
CA ASP A 620 -18.04 34.41 20.32
C ASP A 620 -16.50 34.23 20.22
N PRO A 621 -15.80 33.78 21.26
CA PRO A 621 -14.38 33.53 21.19
C PRO A 621 -14.01 32.46 20.13
N LYS A 622 -14.78 31.37 20.08
CA LYS A 622 -14.63 30.32 19.08
C LYS A 622 -14.76 30.87 17.67
N THR A 623 -15.79 31.68 17.40
CA THR A 623 -16.03 32.25 16.07
C THR A 623 -14.87 33.16 15.63
N LYS A 624 -14.39 34.02 16.54
CA LYS A 624 -13.23 34.88 16.26
C LYS A 624 -11.97 34.06 15.94
N PHE A 625 -11.70 33.05 16.76
CA PHE A 625 -10.55 32.14 16.53
C PHE A 625 -10.63 31.45 15.18
N MET A 626 -11.79 30.85 14.86
CA MET A 626 -11.97 30.14 13.60
C MET A 626 -11.84 31.06 12.37
N ASN A 627 -12.36 32.31 12.47
CA ASN A 627 -12.20 33.31 11.42
C ASN A 627 -10.72 33.72 11.23
N SER A 628 -9.99 33.92 12.33
CA SER A 628 -8.57 34.22 12.29
C SER A 628 -7.76 33.07 11.71
N LEU A 629 -8.05 31.85 12.12
CA LEU A 629 -7.41 30.65 11.57
C LEU A 629 -7.69 30.47 10.07
N LYS A 630 -8.96 30.64 9.65
CA LYS A 630 -9.37 30.59 8.25
C LYS A 630 -8.55 31.56 7.40
N LYS A 631 -8.42 32.80 7.87
CA LYS A 631 -7.64 33.82 7.15
C LYS A 631 -6.16 33.46 7.06
N LEU A 632 -5.56 33.02 8.18
CA LEU A 632 -4.16 32.61 8.19
C LEU A 632 -3.88 31.43 7.26
N LEU A 633 -4.73 30.43 7.24
CA LEU A 633 -4.62 29.26 6.35
C LEU A 633 -4.67 29.69 4.86
N PHE A 634 -5.55 30.64 4.54
CA PHE A 634 -5.66 31.19 3.20
C PHE A 634 -4.42 32.00 2.81
N ASP A 635 -4.00 32.94 3.65
CA ASP A 635 -2.88 33.85 3.37
C ASP A 635 -1.54 33.13 3.38
N ALA A 636 -1.40 32.03 4.10
CA ALA A 636 -0.21 31.17 4.13
C ALA A 636 0.06 30.48 2.78
N THR A 637 -1.00 30.32 1.97
CA THR A 637 -0.90 29.70 0.67
C THR A 637 -0.01 30.54 -0.25
N GLY A 638 1.09 29.98 -0.75
CA GLY A 638 2.00 30.69 -1.66
C GLY A 638 3.14 31.45 -0.99
N VAL A 639 3.36 31.33 0.33
CA VAL A 639 4.48 31.99 1.04
C VAL A 639 5.35 31.02 1.84
N ASN A 640 5.33 29.73 1.53
CA ASN A 640 6.08 28.68 2.23
C ASN A 640 5.78 28.64 3.75
N VAL A 641 4.52 28.89 4.11
CA VAL A 641 3.99 28.67 5.46
C VAL A 641 2.89 27.66 5.38
N ARG A 642 2.93 26.65 6.24
CA ARG A 642 1.89 25.64 6.36
C ARG A 642 1.49 25.47 7.82
N PHE A 643 0.31 24.92 8.00
CA PHE A 643 -0.22 24.60 9.33
C PHE A 643 -0.33 23.08 9.47
N THR A 644 0.11 22.57 10.61
CA THR A 644 -0.12 21.19 11.04
C THR A 644 -0.96 21.23 12.31
N ILE A 645 -2.21 20.78 12.19
CA ILE A 645 -3.23 20.93 13.24
C ILE A 645 -3.56 19.55 13.80
N PHE A 646 -3.51 19.41 15.12
CA PHE A 646 -3.88 18.18 15.83
C PHE A 646 -5.19 18.40 16.57
N CYS A 647 -6.17 17.51 16.34
CA CYS A 647 -7.48 17.59 16.98
C CYS A 647 -8.11 16.20 17.17
N ASN A 648 -9.07 16.15 18.09
CA ASN A 648 -9.85 14.93 18.30
C ASN A 648 -11.01 14.80 17.31
N SER A 649 -11.45 15.92 16.70
CA SER A 649 -12.54 15.95 15.74
C SER A 649 -12.49 17.19 14.86
N ILE A 650 -12.89 17.06 13.60
CA ILE A 650 -13.03 18.19 12.65
C ILE A 650 -14.48 18.68 12.54
N ALA A 651 -15.40 18.16 13.34
CA ALA A 651 -16.82 18.49 13.25
C ALA A 651 -17.12 19.99 13.35
N GLU A 652 -16.26 20.73 14.04
CA GLU A 652 -16.37 22.16 14.28
C GLU A 652 -15.63 23.06 13.26
N PHE A 653 -14.90 22.48 12.31
CA PHE A 653 -14.04 23.22 11.38
C PHE A 653 -14.81 24.02 10.32
N GLY A 654 -16.07 23.69 10.05
CA GLY A 654 -16.88 24.40 9.05
C GLY A 654 -16.17 24.50 7.69
N ASP A 655 -16.08 25.74 7.15
CA ASP A 655 -15.44 25.99 5.85
C ASP A 655 -13.91 25.87 5.87
N ILE A 656 -13.28 25.82 7.03
CA ILE A 656 -11.81 25.68 7.14
C ILE A 656 -11.35 24.39 6.46
N LYS A 657 -12.17 23.34 6.46
CA LYS A 657 -11.89 22.08 5.79
C LYS A 657 -11.45 22.25 4.33
N THR A 658 -11.97 23.25 3.62
CA THR A 658 -11.63 23.52 2.21
C THR A 658 -10.19 24.02 2.01
N MET A 659 -9.54 24.48 3.09
CA MET A 659 -8.16 24.97 3.10
C MET A 659 -7.18 23.91 3.60
N ILE A 660 -7.69 22.76 4.01
CA ILE A 660 -6.90 21.61 4.41
C ILE A 660 -6.71 20.72 3.19
N ARG A 661 -5.47 20.35 2.95
CA ARG A 661 -5.12 19.48 1.84
C ARG A 661 -4.99 18.03 2.26
N TRP A 662 -4.40 17.81 3.43
CA TRP A 662 -4.08 16.50 3.94
C TRP A 662 -4.83 16.25 5.26
N PHE A 663 -5.61 15.20 5.26
CA PHE A 663 -6.25 14.68 6.46
C PHE A 663 -5.60 13.35 6.82
N ILE A 664 -5.06 13.24 8.01
CA ILE A 664 -4.53 12.00 8.56
C ILE A 664 -5.50 11.55 9.65
N PHE A 665 -6.24 10.49 9.39
CA PHE A 665 -7.21 9.95 10.32
C PHE A 665 -6.69 8.70 11.00
N ASP A 666 -6.84 8.63 12.32
CA ASP A 666 -6.76 7.40 13.07
C ASP A 666 -8.10 7.12 13.74
N LYS A 667 -8.74 6.01 13.40
CA LYS A 667 -10.06 5.62 13.89
C LYS A 667 -11.08 6.75 13.81
N PRO A 668 -11.32 7.33 12.63
CA PRO A 668 -12.17 8.49 12.49
C PRO A 668 -13.60 8.18 12.91
N LEU A 669 -14.25 9.17 13.53
CA LEU A 669 -15.68 9.08 13.82
C LEU A 669 -16.48 9.34 12.55
N HIS A 670 -17.61 8.65 12.39
CA HIS A 670 -18.51 8.85 11.24
C HIS A 670 -18.89 10.32 10.99
N ARG A 671 -19.08 11.09 12.05
CA ARG A 671 -19.35 12.54 11.95
C ARG A 671 -18.19 13.32 11.31
N ASP A 672 -16.95 12.91 11.54
CA ASP A 672 -15.77 13.57 10.97
C ASP A 672 -15.64 13.26 9.48
N LEU A 673 -15.84 12.00 9.09
CA LEU A 673 -15.88 11.59 7.70
C LEU A 673 -17.00 12.28 6.92
N SER A 674 -18.18 12.42 7.53
CA SER A 674 -19.30 13.16 6.97
C SER A 674 -18.96 14.63 6.71
N LYS A 675 -18.31 15.27 7.67
CA LYS A 675 -17.91 16.68 7.57
C LYS A 675 -16.81 16.92 6.56
N ALA A 676 -15.96 15.93 6.33
CA ALA A 676 -14.92 15.97 5.30
C ALA A 676 -15.44 15.52 3.91
N ASP A 677 -16.73 15.21 3.76
CA ASP A 677 -17.36 14.62 2.56
C ASP A 677 -16.74 13.26 2.16
N LEU A 678 -16.28 12.50 3.15
CA LEU A 678 -15.55 11.24 2.97
C LEU A 678 -16.32 10.01 3.43
N GLN A 679 -17.56 10.13 3.89
CA GLN A 679 -18.36 9.02 4.42
C GLN A 679 -18.39 7.78 3.54
N GLU A 680 -18.29 8.01 2.24
CA GLU A 680 -18.44 6.97 1.24
C GLU A 680 -17.11 6.31 0.85
N THR A 681 -16.01 6.86 1.35
CA THR A 681 -14.64 6.48 0.96
C THR A 681 -14.03 5.49 1.96
N PHE A 682 -14.48 5.53 3.22
CA PHE A 682 -13.90 4.71 4.29
C PHE A 682 -14.83 3.56 4.67
N PRO A 683 -14.37 2.32 4.62
CA PRO A 683 -15.05 1.19 5.25
C PRO A 683 -15.05 1.37 6.78
N GLU A 684 -16.07 0.82 7.46
CA GLU A 684 -16.25 0.95 8.91
C GLU A 684 -15.18 0.25 9.75
N GLU A 685 -14.23 -0.43 9.16
CA GLU A 685 -13.29 -1.30 9.87
C GLU A 685 -11.96 -0.64 10.16
N VAL A 686 -11.54 -0.91 11.34
CA VAL A 686 -10.45 -0.27 12.03
C VAL A 686 -9.44 -1.33 12.46
N GLY A 687 -8.40 -1.47 11.64
CA GLY A 687 -7.18 -2.17 12.03
C GLY A 687 -6.11 -1.21 12.56
N PRO A 688 -4.88 -1.65 12.79
CA PRO A 688 -3.75 -0.79 13.12
C PRO A 688 -3.26 -0.01 11.88
N VAL A 689 -4.19 0.59 11.16
CA VAL A 689 -3.97 1.28 9.88
C VAL A 689 -4.37 2.74 10.05
N LEU A 690 -3.61 3.63 9.46
CA LEU A 690 -3.91 5.05 9.34
C LEU A 690 -4.43 5.33 7.94
N ASP A 691 -5.41 6.22 7.86
CA ASP A 691 -5.95 6.68 6.59
C ASP A 691 -5.46 8.10 6.30
N VAL A 692 -4.85 8.28 5.13
CA VAL A 692 -4.48 9.60 4.63
C VAL A 692 -5.39 9.95 3.47
N TYR A 693 -6.03 11.08 3.56
CA TYR A 693 -6.86 11.62 2.50
C TYR A 693 -6.24 12.86 1.88
N CYS A 694 -6.27 12.93 0.56
CA CYS A 694 -6.00 14.13 -0.21
C CYS A 694 -6.88 14.13 -1.46
N ASP A 695 -7.51 15.25 -1.77
CA ASP A 695 -8.42 15.43 -2.90
C ASP A 695 -7.76 15.21 -4.29
N LYS A 696 -6.43 15.29 -4.37
CA LYS A 696 -5.66 15.06 -5.61
C LYS A 696 -5.05 13.66 -5.72
N LEU A 697 -5.18 12.82 -4.71
CA LEU A 697 -4.71 11.45 -4.80
C LEU A 697 -5.63 10.64 -5.72
N GLN A 698 -5.08 10.19 -6.82
CA GLN A 698 -5.69 9.19 -7.70
C GLN A 698 -4.74 7.99 -7.77
N PRO A 699 -5.27 6.79 -7.91
CA PRO A 699 -6.56 6.35 -8.43
C PRO A 699 -7.56 5.83 -7.38
N LEU A 700 -7.26 5.88 -6.11
CA LEU A 700 -7.98 5.16 -5.06
C LEU A 700 -8.92 6.07 -4.26
N LEU A 701 -9.88 6.72 -4.93
CA LEU A 701 -10.89 7.58 -4.29
C LEU A 701 -10.29 8.75 -3.46
N GLY A 702 -9.02 9.10 -3.70
CA GLY A 702 -8.33 10.15 -2.95
C GLY A 702 -7.87 9.74 -1.55
N CYS A 703 -7.93 8.45 -1.19
CA CYS A 703 -7.51 7.94 0.10
C CYS A 703 -6.34 6.96 -0.04
N LEU A 704 -5.35 7.08 0.82
CA LEU A 704 -4.27 6.11 1.00
C LEU A 704 -4.34 5.56 2.41
N LYS A 705 -4.30 4.25 2.53
CA LYS A 705 -4.15 3.56 3.81
C LYS A 705 -2.70 3.18 4.02
N PHE A 706 -2.23 3.26 5.25
CA PHE A 706 -0.87 2.83 5.60
C PHE A 706 -0.82 2.21 6.99
N LYS A 707 0.12 1.30 7.18
CA LYS A 707 0.36 0.67 8.47
C LYS A 707 0.92 1.69 9.45
N LYS A 708 0.41 1.67 10.68
CA LYS A 708 0.99 2.43 11.77
C LYS A 708 2.39 1.90 12.07
N ILE A 709 3.34 2.81 12.11
CA ILE A 709 4.66 2.53 12.62
C ILE A 709 4.63 2.96 14.08
N PHE A 710 4.76 2.00 14.99
CA PHE A 710 4.85 2.32 16.41
C PHE A 710 6.31 2.39 16.82
N TYR A 711 6.60 3.41 17.54
CA TYR A 711 7.85 3.59 18.25
C TYR A 711 7.89 2.60 19.43
N ASP A 712 9.00 1.85 19.55
CA ASP A 712 9.21 0.88 20.64
C ASP A 712 9.68 1.57 21.95
N GLY A 713 9.11 2.72 22.25
CA GLY A 713 9.29 3.42 23.50
C GLY A 713 8.08 3.15 24.39
N GLU A 714 8.33 2.76 25.64
CA GLU A 714 7.28 2.77 26.64
C GLU A 714 6.63 4.17 26.64
N TYR A 715 5.36 4.25 26.23
CA TYR A 715 4.61 5.46 26.42
C TYR A 715 4.35 5.63 27.92
N PRO A 716 4.94 6.63 28.56
CA PRO A 716 4.65 6.88 29.97
C PRO A 716 3.17 7.19 30.09
N GLY A 717 2.41 6.30 30.71
CA GLY A 717 1.01 6.49 31.02
C GLY A 717 -0.02 5.61 30.29
N VAL A 718 0.37 4.46 29.74
CA VAL A 718 -0.58 3.38 29.34
C VAL A 718 -0.50 2.26 30.36
#